data_ad93781d75af45224348b515ad987f41
#
_entry.id   ad93781d75af45224348b515ad987f41
#
_cell.length_a   1.000
_cell.length_b   1.000
_cell.length_c   1.000
_cell.angle_alpha   90.00
_cell.angle_beta   90.00
_cell.angle_gamma   90.00
#
_symmetry.space_group_name_H-M   'P 1'
#
loop_
_entity.id
_entity.type
_entity.pdbx_description
1 polymer ?
#
loop_
_entity_poly.entity_id
_entity_poly.type
_entity_poly.pdbx_seq_one_letter_code
_entity_poly.pdbx_strand_id
1 'polypeptide(L)'
;MQFKLLAVGVAVAACFTSVTTPAYSSRVDDKYLFAEGDALTVNTQDEKIKRVIGGSDKSAAFKTGSLTVNTGNWEMIVGGSYAKGDQSDYVVGFESTSVTINSSKDKKVTALHVVGGTAASNANGVTSPADTKRTASLTINGGSYGTDEKWTADTLECLVVGGDHVKNFPSNENKPSLNNSSDLHLNNTATMIRDAEVNALVVGGSVANQYYANTASAVLKVNVGTANTTIVNSTVNRPIVAGGVAIGINAVSNVKEANLTIESSQINDTVFTGGVVRYVDTNGTIGAKVDKSNVIISNSVVKTIENGRGFAIAGNNKDKDWIFKPETGSALHDKANDVFTDLVLVNSTVETLNLSKGDLTLVVENAAVMSINDFNVDETVGIKAKADGATNDKVGGDINKFLQDHIKIENGATTDKIGDAKVELAEGEVIGTVTGSVVNGKLDESTVVEAVNQKSLDVTHMVGMLPRFVTRVEMNDLRKRMGDLRATEGQNGVWARYDGGKLSGLGLVHKFNKIQVGADTMPTNNGIRFGAAMSYTQGDVDGVVSTADMDTYSLAGYGVWMGDQGQFVDVIARLAKVNTDVKTSAYTADVDQLAFSLSGEVGMRFDLAKRLYVEPSVEATYTYVDGDSFKGTTSHFELDSTHSFMTRAGAALGWKLPNDRGDVYVRGGLVHEFMGDSKLSVDHGFRTVEVDGKDTWFEYAIGGNYRVTDTTYVWADLERSATGDVDTDWRATVGARFVF
;
A
#
# COMPACT_ATOMS: atom_id res chain seq x y z
N MET A 1 6.14 -14.08 -15.63
CA MET A 1 5.76 -14.23 -14.20
C MET A 1 4.66 -13.22 -13.93
N GLN A 2 3.49 -13.66 -13.53
CA GLN A 2 2.33 -12.76 -13.40
C GLN A 2 2.52 -11.85 -12.19
N PHE A 3 2.68 -10.56 -12.43
CA PHE A 3 2.55 -9.55 -11.38
C PHE A 3 1.10 -9.55 -10.88
N LYS A 4 0.89 -9.99 -9.65
CA LYS A 4 -0.34 -9.67 -8.93
C LYS A 4 -0.22 -8.23 -8.45
N LEU A 5 -0.81 -7.30 -9.19
CA LEU A 5 -1.15 -6.01 -8.61
C LEU A 5 -1.94 -6.28 -7.33
N LEU A 6 -1.44 -5.76 -6.23
CA LEU A 6 -2.18 -5.73 -4.98
C LEU A 6 -3.39 -4.81 -5.17
N ALA A 7 -4.48 -5.37 -5.68
CA ALA A 7 -5.78 -4.80 -5.41
C ALA A 7 -5.99 -4.97 -3.90
N VAL A 8 -5.98 -3.88 -3.16
CA VAL A 8 -6.53 -3.85 -1.81
C VAL A 8 -8.04 -4.06 -1.95
N GLY A 9 -8.39 -5.30 -2.23
CA GLY A 9 -9.74 -5.80 -2.15
C GLY A 9 -10.00 -6.15 -0.69
N VAL A 10 -10.82 -5.34 -0.01
CA VAL A 10 -11.44 -5.76 1.23
C VAL A 10 -12.32 -6.97 0.88
N ALA A 11 -11.77 -8.17 1.07
CA ALA A 11 -12.54 -9.40 1.00
C ALA A 11 -13.43 -9.47 2.25
N VAL A 12 -14.67 -9.05 2.13
CA VAL A 12 -15.72 -9.43 3.07
C VAL A 12 -16.09 -10.87 2.72
N ALA A 13 -15.57 -11.82 3.47
CA ALA A 13 -16.02 -13.20 3.45
C ALA A 13 -17.47 -13.25 3.94
N ALA A 14 -18.41 -13.41 3.03
CA ALA A 14 -19.80 -13.70 3.37
C ALA A 14 -19.90 -15.17 3.81
N CYS A 15 -19.95 -15.40 5.12
CA CYS A 15 -20.47 -16.65 5.67
C CYS A 15 -21.93 -16.79 5.29
N PHE A 16 -22.26 -17.72 4.41
CA PHE A 16 -23.63 -18.14 4.16
C PHE A 16 -24.16 -18.93 5.36
N THR A 17 -24.80 -18.24 6.29
CA THR A 17 -25.80 -18.87 7.13
C THR A 17 -27.15 -18.54 6.49
N SER A 18 -27.93 -19.57 6.21
CA SER A 18 -29.33 -19.47 5.77
C SER A 18 -30.15 -18.83 6.89
N VAL A 19 -30.19 -17.51 6.91
CA VAL A 19 -31.17 -16.76 7.69
C VAL A 19 -32.32 -16.47 6.75
N THR A 20 -33.51 -16.94 7.09
CA THR A 20 -34.77 -16.52 6.47
C THR A 20 -34.84 -15.00 6.58
N THR A 21 -34.62 -14.32 5.47
CA THR A 21 -34.76 -12.86 5.39
C THR A 21 -36.21 -12.47 5.63
N PRO A 22 -36.47 -11.49 6.52
CA PRO A 22 -37.78 -10.85 6.54
C PRO A 22 -38.01 -10.22 5.17
N ALA A 23 -39.25 -10.35 4.66
CA ALA A 23 -39.67 -9.73 3.41
C ALA A 23 -39.64 -8.21 3.58
N TYR A 24 -38.55 -7.56 3.15
CA TYR A 24 -38.49 -6.10 3.07
C TYR A 24 -39.38 -5.63 1.91
N SER A 25 -40.16 -4.60 2.15
CA SER A 25 -41.12 -4.07 1.20
C SER A 25 -40.46 -3.16 0.19
N SER A 26 -39.93 -3.72 -0.91
CA SER A 26 -39.65 -2.91 -2.08
C SER A 26 -40.95 -2.29 -2.58
N ARG A 27 -40.91 -0.99 -2.87
CA ARG A 27 -42.07 -0.28 -3.40
C ARG A 27 -41.98 -0.22 -4.93
N VAL A 28 -43.08 -0.62 -5.58
CA VAL A 28 -43.24 -0.42 -7.03
C VAL A 28 -44.15 0.76 -7.26
N ASP A 29 -43.72 1.72 -8.07
CA ASP A 29 -44.49 2.89 -8.44
C ASP A 29 -44.29 3.18 -9.95
N ASP A 30 -45.33 2.88 -10.74
CA ASP A 30 -45.33 2.98 -12.20
C ASP A 30 -44.16 2.21 -12.83
N LYS A 31 -43.12 2.93 -13.33
CA LYS A 31 -41.92 2.37 -13.96
C LYS A 31 -40.76 2.18 -13.02
N TYR A 32 -40.94 2.45 -11.73
CA TYR A 32 -39.87 2.48 -10.74
C TYR A 32 -39.98 1.34 -9.74
N LEU A 33 -38.83 0.78 -9.40
CA LEU A 33 -38.64 -0.13 -8.28
C LEU A 33 -37.71 0.54 -7.26
N PHE A 34 -38.22 0.81 -6.07
CA PHE A 34 -37.49 1.44 -4.97
C PHE A 34 -37.13 0.41 -3.90
N ALA A 35 -35.90 0.39 -3.46
CA ALA A 35 -35.44 -0.42 -2.33
C ALA A 35 -35.69 0.26 -0.97
N GLU A 36 -36.07 1.55 -0.95
CA GLU A 36 -36.37 2.36 0.23
C GLU A 36 -35.22 2.37 1.28
N GLY A 37 -33.97 2.19 0.84
CA GLY A 37 -32.81 2.16 1.70
C GLY A 37 -32.41 0.78 2.24
N ASP A 38 -33.14 -0.27 1.89
CA ASP A 38 -32.81 -1.65 2.21
C ASP A 38 -31.90 -2.29 1.14
N ALA A 39 -31.40 -3.50 1.43
CA ALA A 39 -30.68 -4.28 0.45
C ALA A 39 -31.66 -4.90 -0.56
N LEU A 40 -31.49 -4.59 -1.85
CA LEU A 40 -32.32 -5.12 -2.93
C LEU A 40 -31.47 -5.91 -3.94
N THR A 41 -31.89 -7.14 -4.24
CA THR A 41 -31.31 -7.95 -5.31
C THR A 41 -32.34 -8.20 -6.40
N VAL A 42 -32.02 -7.79 -7.64
CA VAL A 42 -32.91 -7.94 -8.80
C VAL A 42 -32.38 -9.09 -9.66
N ASN A 43 -33.06 -10.23 -9.61
CA ASN A 43 -32.76 -11.44 -10.39
C ASN A 43 -33.70 -11.64 -11.59
N THR A 44 -34.81 -10.91 -11.64
CA THR A 44 -35.80 -10.91 -12.73
C THR A 44 -36.32 -9.49 -12.91
N GLN A 45 -36.64 -9.11 -14.14
CA GLN A 45 -37.20 -7.80 -14.45
C GLN A 45 -38.65 -7.98 -14.94
N ASP A 46 -39.59 -7.23 -14.36
CA ASP A 46 -40.90 -6.99 -14.97
C ASP A 46 -40.71 -5.98 -16.13
N GLU A 47 -41.23 -6.29 -17.30
CA GLU A 47 -41.09 -5.43 -18.49
C GLU A 47 -41.61 -4.02 -18.31
N LYS A 48 -42.54 -3.80 -17.37
CA LYS A 48 -43.10 -2.50 -17.02
C LYS A 48 -42.12 -1.67 -16.20
N ILE A 49 -41.25 -2.31 -15.42
CA ILE A 49 -40.30 -1.64 -14.56
C ILE A 49 -39.05 -1.31 -15.39
N LYS A 50 -38.79 -0.05 -15.57
CA LYS A 50 -37.65 0.47 -16.37
C LYS A 50 -36.52 1.08 -15.54
N ARG A 51 -36.81 1.39 -14.25
CA ARG A 51 -35.87 2.11 -13.37
C ARG A 51 -35.82 1.43 -12.01
N VAL A 52 -34.60 1.24 -11.51
CA VAL A 52 -34.35 0.64 -10.19
C VAL A 52 -33.51 1.59 -9.33
N ILE A 53 -33.98 1.85 -8.12
CA ILE A 53 -33.46 2.87 -7.20
C ILE A 53 -33.19 2.21 -5.85
N GLY A 54 -31.93 2.30 -5.38
CA GLY A 54 -31.51 1.75 -4.08
C GLY A 54 -32.05 2.51 -2.87
N GLY A 55 -32.35 3.80 -3.05
CA GLY A 55 -32.97 4.65 -2.05
C GLY A 55 -34.47 4.88 -2.31
N SER A 56 -34.97 6.08 -2.02
CA SER A 56 -36.35 6.50 -2.16
C SER A 56 -36.50 7.77 -2.98
N ASP A 57 -37.74 8.08 -3.42
CA ASP A 57 -38.10 9.40 -3.96
C ASP A 57 -38.60 10.36 -2.86
N LYS A 58 -38.62 9.92 -1.61
CA LYS A 58 -39.02 10.74 -0.46
C LYS A 58 -37.79 11.27 0.25
N SER A 59 -37.88 12.50 0.76
CA SER A 59 -36.85 13.06 1.63
C SER A 59 -36.80 12.27 2.92
N ALA A 60 -35.85 11.33 3.03
CA ALA A 60 -35.68 10.47 4.18
C ALA A 60 -34.20 10.17 4.42
N ALA A 61 -33.81 10.05 5.68
CA ALA A 61 -32.47 9.68 6.07
C ALA A 61 -32.30 8.15 6.00
N PHE A 62 -31.56 7.67 5.02
CA PHE A 62 -31.12 6.27 4.96
C PHE A 62 -29.66 6.19 5.45
N LYS A 63 -29.32 5.14 6.22
CA LYS A 63 -27.91 4.92 6.58
C LYS A 63 -27.14 4.26 5.45
N THR A 64 -27.71 3.23 4.85
CA THR A 64 -27.06 2.45 3.80
C THR A 64 -28.06 2.04 2.74
N GLY A 65 -27.64 2.09 1.47
CA GLY A 65 -28.38 1.51 0.33
C GLY A 65 -27.52 0.48 -0.37
N SER A 66 -28.03 -0.75 -0.58
CA SER A 66 -27.33 -1.80 -1.31
C SER A 66 -28.20 -2.35 -2.42
N LEU A 67 -27.79 -2.17 -3.68
CA LEU A 67 -28.50 -2.60 -4.86
C LEU A 67 -27.66 -3.59 -5.67
N THR A 68 -28.18 -4.79 -5.90
CA THR A 68 -27.56 -5.78 -6.79
C THR A 68 -28.49 -6.06 -7.97
N VAL A 69 -28.00 -5.90 -9.20
CA VAL A 69 -28.76 -6.12 -10.43
C VAL A 69 -28.09 -7.23 -11.24
N ASN A 70 -28.76 -8.35 -11.41
CA ASN A 70 -28.22 -9.54 -12.08
C ASN A 70 -28.83 -9.81 -13.45
N THR A 71 -29.82 -9.05 -13.88
CA THR A 71 -30.47 -9.21 -15.20
C THR A 71 -31.29 -7.97 -15.56
N GLY A 72 -31.62 -7.82 -16.83
CA GLY A 72 -32.60 -6.87 -17.32
C GLY A 72 -32.05 -5.77 -18.23
N ASN A 73 -33.00 -5.07 -18.86
CA ASN A 73 -32.76 -3.92 -19.71
C ASN A 73 -33.35 -2.66 -19.06
N TRP A 74 -32.48 -1.79 -18.55
CA TRP A 74 -32.85 -0.68 -17.69
C TRP A 74 -32.68 0.67 -18.39
N GLU A 75 -33.62 1.59 -18.18
CA GLU A 75 -33.43 2.99 -18.50
C GLU A 75 -32.47 3.63 -17.48
N MET A 76 -32.63 3.26 -16.19
CA MET A 76 -31.85 3.87 -15.11
C MET A 76 -31.63 2.91 -13.93
N ILE A 77 -30.40 2.92 -13.41
CA ILE A 77 -29.99 2.27 -12.16
C ILE A 77 -29.38 3.33 -11.26
N VAL A 78 -29.88 3.52 -10.04
CA VAL A 78 -29.43 4.52 -9.07
C VAL A 78 -29.18 3.87 -7.73
N GLY A 79 -27.99 4.07 -7.16
CA GLY A 79 -27.63 3.51 -5.85
C GLY A 79 -28.28 4.22 -4.68
N GLY A 80 -28.35 5.54 -4.75
CA GLY A 80 -28.94 6.38 -3.72
C GLY A 80 -30.39 6.74 -3.99
N SER A 81 -30.79 7.92 -3.59
CA SER A 81 -32.13 8.44 -3.75
C SER A 81 -32.38 8.98 -5.15
N TYR A 82 -33.63 9.06 -5.55
CA TYR A 82 -34.08 9.68 -6.79
C TYR A 82 -35.09 10.78 -6.52
N ALA A 83 -34.63 12.03 -6.52
CA ALA A 83 -35.51 13.18 -6.36
C ALA A 83 -36.24 13.47 -7.70
N LYS A 84 -37.55 13.21 -7.77
CA LYS A 84 -38.41 13.58 -8.90
C LYS A 84 -38.70 15.09 -8.89
N GLY A 85 -38.85 15.71 -10.05
CA GLY A 85 -39.24 17.12 -10.21
C GLY A 85 -40.50 17.47 -9.41
N ASP A 86 -40.60 18.69 -8.95
CA ASP A 86 -41.62 19.32 -8.08
C ASP A 86 -41.43 19.14 -6.56
N GLN A 87 -40.39 18.44 -6.09
CA GLN A 87 -40.03 18.43 -4.68
C GLN A 87 -39.12 19.60 -4.35
N SER A 88 -39.53 20.51 -3.50
CA SER A 88 -38.68 21.54 -2.93
C SER A 88 -38.01 21.03 -1.65
N ASP A 89 -36.78 21.46 -1.41
CA ASP A 89 -36.05 21.23 -0.17
C ASP A 89 -35.82 19.75 0.18
N TYR A 90 -35.49 18.95 -0.85
CA TYR A 90 -35.15 17.53 -0.67
C TYR A 90 -33.78 17.35 -0.02
N VAL A 91 -33.74 16.66 1.12
CA VAL A 91 -32.50 16.33 1.80
C VAL A 91 -32.09 14.89 1.47
N VAL A 92 -30.88 14.73 0.93
CA VAL A 92 -30.27 13.42 0.69
C VAL A 92 -29.66 12.91 1.98
N GLY A 93 -30.24 11.86 2.56
CA GLY A 93 -29.92 11.39 3.90
C GLY A 93 -29.13 10.09 4.00
N PHE A 94 -28.52 9.56 2.93
CA PHE A 94 -27.73 8.34 3.04
C PHE A 94 -26.27 8.61 3.44
N GLU A 95 -25.68 7.69 4.22
CA GLU A 95 -24.26 7.70 4.56
C GLU A 95 -23.42 6.91 3.52
N SER A 96 -23.97 5.79 3.02
CA SER A 96 -23.32 5.01 1.97
C SER A 96 -24.28 4.36 1.01
N THR A 97 -23.87 4.30 -0.26
CA THR A 97 -24.58 3.54 -1.30
C THR A 97 -23.63 2.54 -1.95
N SER A 98 -24.15 1.38 -2.32
CA SER A 98 -23.44 0.35 -3.06
C SER A 98 -24.32 -0.20 -4.18
N VAL A 99 -23.85 -0.06 -5.42
CA VAL A 99 -24.48 -0.67 -6.60
C VAL A 99 -23.54 -1.74 -7.13
N THR A 100 -24.06 -2.95 -7.29
CA THR A 100 -23.35 -4.04 -7.96
C THR A 100 -24.20 -4.54 -9.13
N ILE A 101 -23.65 -4.53 -10.32
CA ILE A 101 -24.27 -5.01 -11.54
C ILE A 101 -23.48 -6.21 -12.02
N ASN A 102 -24.14 -7.37 -12.14
CA ASN A 102 -23.53 -8.60 -12.60
C ASN A 102 -24.22 -9.05 -13.90
N SER A 103 -23.52 -8.97 -15.01
CA SER A 103 -24.00 -9.44 -16.29
C SER A 103 -23.25 -10.71 -16.70
N SER A 104 -23.97 -11.70 -17.20
CA SER A 104 -23.41 -12.95 -17.71
C SER A 104 -23.94 -13.26 -19.11
N LYS A 105 -23.41 -14.30 -19.75
CA LYS A 105 -23.89 -14.74 -21.08
C LYS A 105 -25.38 -15.10 -21.05
N ASP A 106 -25.84 -15.68 -19.94
CA ASP A 106 -27.22 -16.18 -19.79
C ASP A 106 -28.16 -15.13 -19.19
N LYS A 107 -27.60 -14.17 -18.44
CA LYS A 107 -28.34 -13.10 -17.75
C LYS A 107 -27.71 -11.76 -18.09
N LYS A 108 -28.09 -11.20 -19.21
CA LYS A 108 -27.55 -9.92 -19.66
C LYS A 108 -28.16 -8.77 -18.86
N VAL A 109 -27.31 -7.81 -18.51
CA VAL A 109 -27.70 -6.51 -17.99
C VAL A 109 -27.29 -5.45 -18.99
N THR A 110 -28.26 -4.59 -19.34
CA THR A 110 -28.01 -3.36 -20.09
C THR A 110 -28.64 -2.20 -19.37
N ALA A 111 -28.03 -1.03 -19.41
CA ALA A 111 -28.61 0.17 -18.83
C ALA A 111 -28.17 1.41 -19.64
N LEU A 112 -29.09 2.37 -19.81
CA LEU A 112 -28.74 3.65 -20.43
C LEU A 112 -28.05 4.58 -19.42
N HIS A 113 -28.48 4.56 -18.15
CA HIS A 113 -28.02 5.49 -17.14
C HIS A 113 -27.73 4.77 -15.83
N VAL A 114 -26.52 4.90 -15.29
CA VAL A 114 -26.09 4.28 -14.05
C VAL A 114 -25.47 5.34 -13.14
N VAL A 115 -25.98 5.46 -11.92
CA VAL A 115 -25.54 6.42 -10.91
C VAL A 115 -25.24 5.72 -9.62
N GLY A 116 -23.99 5.81 -9.14
CA GLY A 116 -23.58 5.21 -7.85
C GLY A 116 -24.21 5.93 -6.65
N GLY A 117 -24.28 7.25 -6.69
CA GLY A 117 -24.88 8.10 -5.69
C GLY A 117 -26.36 8.39 -5.91
N THR A 118 -26.75 9.63 -5.68
CA THR A 118 -28.12 10.13 -5.87
C THR A 118 -28.32 10.70 -7.27
N ALA A 119 -29.52 10.47 -7.83
CA ALA A 119 -29.95 11.18 -9.01
C ALA A 119 -31.07 12.16 -8.65
N ALA A 120 -30.99 13.39 -9.19
CA ALA A 120 -32.03 14.39 -9.06
C ALA A 120 -32.40 14.97 -10.43
N SER A 121 -33.70 15.03 -10.76
CA SER A 121 -34.20 15.57 -12.00
C SER A 121 -35.24 16.62 -11.70
N ASN A 122 -35.02 17.85 -12.13
CA ASN A 122 -35.86 19.02 -11.86
C ASN A 122 -36.11 19.30 -10.36
N ALA A 123 -35.20 18.89 -9.51
CA ALA A 123 -35.29 19.08 -8.08
C ALA A 123 -34.77 20.48 -7.69
N ASN A 124 -35.57 21.20 -6.90
CA ASN A 124 -35.26 22.51 -6.41
C ASN A 124 -34.81 22.41 -4.95
N GLY A 125 -33.59 22.89 -4.65
CA GLY A 125 -33.07 22.83 -3.28
C GLY A 125 -32.67 21.46 -2.76
N VAL A 126 -32.10 20.61 -3.62
CA VAL A 126 -31.55 19.31 -3.17
C VAL A 126 -30.26 19.54 -2.41
N THR A 127 -30.20 19.13 -1.15
CA THR A 127 -29.03 19.33 -0.29
C THR A 127 -28.62 18.04 0.41
N SER A 128 -27.36 17.99 0.80
CA SER A 128 -26.87 17.04 1.79
C SER A 128 -26.15 17.79 2.91
N PRO A 129 -26.22 17.33 4.16
CA PRO A 129 -25.45 17.93 5.23
C PRO A 129 -23.95 17.95 4.88
N ALA A 130 -23.30 19.11 5.06
CA ALA A 130 -21.89 19.31 4.71
C ALA A 130 -20.93 18.41 5.52
N ASP A 131 -21.33 18.00 6.72
CA ASP A 131 -20.54 17.19 7.64
C ASP A 131 -20.77 15.67 7.48
N THR A 132 -21.61 15.25 6.53
CA THR A 132 -21.87 13.82 6.32
C THR A 132 -20.72 13.17 5.56
N LYS A 133 -20.20 12.04 6.08
CA LYS A 133 -19.22 11.20 5.41
C LYS A 133 -19.86 10.32 4.32
N ARG A 134 -20.66 10.94 3.44
CA ARG A 134 -21.35 10.23 2.37
C ARG A 134 -20.36 9.54 1.42
N THR A 135 -20.63 8.30 1.08
CA THR A 135 -19.84 7.52 0.10
C THR A 135 -20.76 6.86 -0.93
N ALA A 136 -20.29 6.77 -2.17
CA ALA A 136 -20.98 6.07 -3.24
C ALA A 136 -20.03 5.03 -3.89
N SER A 137 -20.52 3.79 -4.04
CA SER A 137 -19.79 2.69 -4.65
C SER A 137 -20.59 2.11 -5.81
N LEU A 138 -19.95 1.96 -6.96
CA LEU A 138 -20.51 1.38 -8.18
C LEU A 138 -19.58 0.30 -8.72
N THR A 139 -20.07 -0.93 -8.82
CA THR A 139 -19.33 -2.05 -9.42
C THR A 139 -20.13 -2.62 -10.59
N ILE A 140 -19.53 -2.64 -11.76
CA ILE A 140 -20.08 -3.20 -13.00
C ILE A 140 -19.21 -4.39 -13.42
N ASN A 141 -19.79 -5.58 -13.45
CA ASN A 141 -19.16 -6.80 -13.92
C ASN A 141 -19.89 -7.29 -15.18
N GLY A 142 -19.32 -7.01 -16.35
CA GLY A 142 -19.90 -7.35 -17.64
C GLY A 142 -21.08 -6.48 -18.06
N GLY A 143 -21.62 -6.73 -19.24
CA GLY A 143 -22.79 -6.04 -19.78
C GLY A 143 -22.47 -4.95 -20.78
N SER A 144 -23.53 -4.26 -21.24
CA SER A 144 -23.42 -3.15 -22.17
C SER A 144 -24.23 -1.95 -21.67
N TYR A 145 -23.58 -0.79 -21.63
CA TYR A 145 -24.12 0.41 -21.01
C TYR A 145 -24.10 1.58 -21.98
N GLY A 146 -25.20 2.33 -22.07
CA GLY A 146 -25.37 3.40 -23.04
C GLY A 146 -25.91 2.91 -24.39
N THR A 147 -25.83 3.76 -25.39
CA THR A 147 -26.29 3.48 -26.76
C THR A 147 -25.36 4.07 -27.78
N ASP A 148 -25.27 3.43 -28.98
CA ASP A 148 -24.55 3.95 -30.12
C ASP A 148 -25.33 5.05 -30.86
N GLU A 149 -26.60 5.26 -30.53
CA GLU A 149 -27.39 6.32 -31.14
C GLU A 149 -26.78 7.70 -30.84
N LYS A 150 -26.79 8.58 -31.85
CA LYS A 150 -26.24 9.91 -31.74
C LYS A 150 -26.92 10.70 -30.60
N TRP A 151 -26.12 11.18 -29.67
CA TRP A 151 -26.59 12.00 -28.57
C TRP A 151 -27.19 13.32 -29.06
N THR A 152 -28.35 13.68 -28.54
CA THR A 152 -28.87 15.03 -28.72
C THR A 152 -28.42 15.94 -27.57
N ALA A 153 -28.24 17.22 -27.82
CA ALA A 153 -27.78 18.20 -26.85
C ALA A 153 -28.65 18.29 -25.58
N ASP A 154 -29.89 17.88 -25.69
CA ASP A 154 -30.89 18.03 -24.65
C ASP A 154 -30.92 16.85 -23.63
N THR A 155 -30.26 15.77 -23.94
CA THR A 155 -30.34 14.55 -23.14
C THR A 155 -28.95 13.97 -22.91
N LEU A 156 -28.32 14.28 -21.77
CA LEU A 156 -27.28 13.44 -21.21
C LEU A 156 -27.93 12.12 -20.73
N GLU A 157 -28.44 11.31 -21.66
CA GLU A 157 -29.24 10.13 -21.31
C GLU A 157 -28.40 8.88 -21.09
N CYS A 158 -27.11 8.94 -21.46
CA CYS A 158 -26.19 7.80 -21.32
C CYS A 158 -24.99 8.15 -20.47
N LEU A 159 -25.09 7.91 -19.17
CA LEU A 159 -24.05 8.20 -18.19
C LEU A 159 -23.76 7.01 -17.29
N VAL A 160 -22.50 6.81 -16.97
CA VAL A 160 -22.03 5.99 -15.85
C VAL A 160 -21.32 6.94 -14.87
N VAL A 161 -21.96 7.26 -13.75
CA VAL A 161 -21.51 8.26 -12.79
C VAL A 161 -21.22 7.57 -11.45
N GLY A 162 -19.99 7.72 -10.96
CA GLY A 162 -19.60 7.19 -9.65
C GLY A 162 -20.29 7.89 -8.48
N GLY A 163 -20.45 9.20 -8.58
CA GLY A 163 -21.08 10.06 -7.55
C GLY A 163 -22.53 10.39 -7.81
N ASP A 164 -22.91 11.62 -7.48
CA ASP A 164 -24.26 12.15 -7.66
C ASP A 164 -24.45 12.71 -9.06
N HIS A 165 -25.66 12.58 -9.60
CA HIS A 165 -26.07 13.27 -10.82
C HIS A 165 -27.26 14.19 -10.54
N VAL A 166 -27.00 15.47 -10.52
CA VAL A 166 -28.02 16.50 -10.31
C VAL A 166 -28.30 17.20 -11.63
N LYS A 167 -29.56 17.11 -12.05
CA LYS A 167 -30.02 17.63 -13.32
C LYS A 167 -31.16 18.62 -13.07
N ASN A 168 -31.09 19.73 -13.74
CA ASN A 168 -32.13 20.73 -13.68
C ASN A 168 -32.64 21.06 -15.09
N PHE A 169 -33.74 20.39 -15.49
CA PHE A 169 -34.43 20.64 -16.75
C PHE A 169 -35.83 21.11 -16.48
N PRO A 170 -36.24 22.30 -16.98
CA PRO A 170 -37.64 22.66 -17.01
C PRO A 170 -38.40 21.71 -17.92
N SER A 171 -39.47 21.12 -17.41
CA SER A 171 -40.32 20.16 -18.18
C SER A 171 -41.07 20.82 -19.34
N ASN A 172 -41.06 22.15 -19.45
CA ASN A 172 -41.61 22.96 -20.56
C ASN A 172 -40.86 24.27 -20.66
N GLU A 173 -40.67 24.79 -21.85
CA GLU A 173 -39.99 26.06 -22.18
C GLU A 173 -40.53 27.29 -21.43
N ASN A 174 -41.65 27.20 -20.74
CA ASN A 174 -42.34 28.28 -20.04
C ASN A 174 -42.40 28.18 -18.50
N LYS A 175 -41.68 27.24 -17.87
CA LYS A 175 -41.63 27.19 -16.39
C LYS A 175 -40.55 28.14 -15.85
N PRO A 176 -40.85 28.85 -14.72
CA PRO A 176 -39.91 29.79 -14.14
C PRO A 176 -38.64 29.10 -13.67
N SER A 177 -37.56 29.88 -13.72
CA SER A 177 -36.24 29.49 -13.18
C SER A 177 -36.38 28.97 -11.76
N LEU A 178 -35.63 27.93 -11.45
CA LEU A 178 -35.51 27.39 -10.10
C LEU A 178 -34.90 28.46 -9.18
N ASN A 179 -35.54 28.66 -8.03
CA ASN A 179 -35.16 29.70 -7.08
C ASN A 179 -34.21 29.19 -5.99
N ASN A 180 -34.09 27.87 -5.80
CA ASN A 180 -33.31 27.28 -4.73
C ASN A 180 -32.07 26.54 -5.25
N SER A 181 -30.92 26.87 -4.70
CA SER A 181 -29.66 26.21 -5.00
C SER A 181 -29.63 24.80 -4.46
N SER A 182 -28.95 23.90 -5.16
CA SER A 182 -28.66 22.53 -4.69
C SER A 182 -27.20 22.43 -4.32
N ASP A 183 -26.89 21.83 -3.17
CA ASP A 183 -25.52 21.61 -2.69
C ASP A 183 -25.39 20.20 -2.12
N LEU A 184 -24.65 19.37 -2.84
CA LEU A 184 -24.41 17.97 -2.48
C LEU A 184 -22.94 17.72 -2.22
N HIS A 185 -22.66 16.95 -1.18
CA HIS A 185 -21.32 16.57 -0.78
C HIS A 185 -21.17 15.06 -0.67
N LEU A 186 -20.15 14.51 -1.32
CA LEU A 186 -19.68 13.14 -1.18
C LEU A 186 -18.24 13.15 -0.67
N ASN A 187 -17.94 12.33 0.32
CA ASN A 187 -16.57 12.17 0.78
C ASN A 187 -15.75 11.34 -0.22
N ASN A 188 -16.34 10.23 -0.69
CA ASN A 188 -15.69 9.32 -1.62
C ASN A 188 -16.67 8.78 -2.67
N THR A 189 -16.17 8.61 -3.89
CA THR A 189 -16.77 7.73 -4.91
C THR A 189 -15.80 6.61 -5.24
N ALA A 190 -16.33 5.41 -5.49
CA ALA A 190 -15.56 4.26 -5.94
C ALA A 190 -16.31 3.58 -7.09
N THR A 191 -15.76 3.68 -8.31
CA THR A 191 -16.34 3.10 -9.52
C THR A 191 -15.41 2.02 -10.06
N MET A 192 -15.93 0.80 -10.22
CA MET A 192 -15.24 -0.32 -10.83
C MET A 192 -16.04 -0.79 -12.04
N ILE A 193 -15.42 -0.83 -13.21
CA ILE A 193 -15.98 -1.33 -14.46
C ILE A 193 -15.08 -2.46 -14.96
N ARG A 194 -15.64 -3.65 -15.13
CA ARG A 194 -14.88 -4.83 -15.55
C ARG A 194 -15.64 -5.63 -16.59
N ASP A 195 -14.92 -6.11 -17.59
CA ASP A 195 -15.45 -7.01 -18.64
C ASP A 195 -16.70 -6.44 -19.34
N ALA A 196 -16.79 -5.10 -19.48
CA ALA A 196 -17.97 -4.40 -19.95
C ALA A 196 -17.73 -3.64 -21.26
N GLU A 197 -18.82 -3.41 -22.01
CA GLU A 197 -18.88 -2.47 -23.12
C GLU A 197 -19.65 -1.22 -22.68
N VAL A 198 -19.00 -0.05 -22.80
CA VAL A 198 -19.57 1.21 -22.31
C VAL A 198 -19.67 2.23 -23.45
N ASN A 199 -20.90 2.47 -23.89
CA ASN A 199 -21.29 3.47 -24.89
C ASN A 199 -21.88 4.73 -24.21
N ALA A 200 -21.37 5.06 -23.03
CA ALA A 200 -21.83 6.14 -22.16
C ALA A 200 -20.64 6.97 -21.68
N LEU A 201 -20.88 8.24 -21.36
CA LEU A 201 -19.90 9.07 -20.66
C LEU A 201 -19.65 8.51 -19.26
N VAL A 202 -18.39 8.18 -18.94
CA VAL A 202 -17.98 7.71 -17.63
C VAL A 202 -17.46 8.89 -16.82
N VAL A 203 -18.02 9.12 -15.62
CA VAL A 203 -17.62 10.20 -14.72
C VAL A 203 -17.26 9.63 -13.36
N GLY A 204 -16.01 9.76 -12.95
CA GLY A 204 -15.53 9.27 -11.66
C GLY A 204 -16.12 10.04 -10.48
N GLY A 205 -16.21 11.35 -10.59
CA GLY A 205 -16.85 12.23 -9.62
C GLY A 205 -18.37 12.32 -9.80
N SER A 206 -18.89 13.54 -9.85
CA SER A 206 -20.32 13.82 -9.94
C SER A 206 -20.65 14.71 -11.15
N VAL A 207 -21.92 14.79 -11.49
CA VAL A 207 -22.42 15.60 -12.59
C VAL A 207 -23.40 16.66 -12.08
N ALA A 208 -23.11 17.93 -12.38
CA ALA A 208 -24.02 19.08 -12.21
C ALA A 208 -24.46 19.57 -13.59
N ASN A 209 -25.75 19.46 -13.90
CA ASN A 209 -26.30 19.82 -15.19
C ASN A 209 -27.44 20.84 -15.09
N GLN A 210 -27.17 22.08 -15.47
CA GLN A 210 -28.13 23.19 -15.45
C GLN A 210 -28.24 23.85 -16.82
N TYR A 211 -28.66 23.12 -17.83
CA TYR A 211 -28.60 23.52 -19.25
C TYR A 211 -29.50 24.71 -19.64
N TYR A 212 -30.68 24.89 -19.01
CA TYR A 212 -31.70 25.85 -19.48
C TYR A 212 -31.98 27.03 -18.56
N ALA A 213 -31.08 27.43 -17.69
CA ALA A 213 -31.35 28.52 -16.79
C ALA A 213 -31.01 29.87 -17.45
N ASN A 214 -32.00 30.57 -18.00
CA ASN A 214 -31.80 31.91 -18.61
C ASN A 214 -31.59 33.05 -17.58
N THR A 215 -31.89 32.85 -16.29
CA THR A 215 -31.83 33.91 -15.26
C THR A 215 -31.68 33.39 -13.84
N ALA A 216 -31.13 32.23 -13.63
CA ALA A 216 -31.12 31.64 -12.31
C ALA A 216 -30.06 32.28 -11.39
N SER A 217 -30.49 32.82 -10.27
CA SER A 217 -29.63 33.10 -9.12
C SER A 217 -29.21 31.80 -8.39
N ALA A 218 -29.87 30.66 -8.69
CA ALA A 218 -29.64 29.36 -8.08
C ALA A 218 -28.42 28.65 -8.68
N VAL A 219 -27.57 28.13 -7.83
CA VAL A 219 -26.37 27.36 -8.21
C VAL A 219 -26.59 25.90 -7.93
N LEU A 220 -26.26 25.04 -8.91
CA LEU A 220 -26.18 23.60 -8.77
C LEU A 220 -24.74 23.21 -8.41
N LYS A 221 -24.54 22.71 -7.19
CA LYS A 221 -23.20 22.40 -6.71
C LYS A 221 -23.11 20.97 -6.23
N VAL A 222 -22.10 20.25 -6.70
CA VAL A 222 -21.78 18.87 -6.29
C VAL A 222 -20.30 18.78 -6.00
N ASN A 223 -19.95 18.41 -4.77
CA ASN A 223 -18.57 18.32 -4.35
C ASN A 223 -18.24 16.88 -3.98
N VAL A 224 -17.05 16.42 -4.40
CA VAL A 224 -16.52 15.09 -4.08
C VAL A 224 -15.13 15.25 -3.47
N GLY A 225 -14.87 14.58 -2.34
CA GLY A 225 -13.54 14.54 -1.74
C GLY A 225 -12.59 13.75 -2.63
N THR A 226 -12.77 12.45 -2.72
CA THR A 226 -11.94 11.58 -3.56
C THR A 226 -12.81 10.79 -4.53
N ALA A 227 -12.48 10.86 -5.82
CA ALA A 227 -13.11 10.09 -6.87
C ALA A 227 -12.14 9.00 -7.35
N ASN A 228 -12.50 7.72 -7.12
CA ASN A 228 -11.71 6.57 -7.56
C ASN A 228 -12.46 5.85 -8.68
N THR A 229 -11.82 5.69 -9.82
CA THR A 229 -12.38 4.98 -10.98
C THR A 229 -11.38 3.96 -11.49
N THR A 230 -11.83 2.72 -11.63
CA THR A 230 -11.02 1.62 -12.16
C THR A 230 -11.76 0.95 -13.31
N ILE A 231 -11.12 0.81 -14.45
CA ILE A 231 -11.65 0.19 -15.66
C ILE A 231 -10.69 -0.94 -16.08
N VAL A 232 -11.21 -2.16 -16.11
CA VAL A 232 -10.40 -3.36 -16.39
C VAL A 232 -11.05 -4.19 -17.48
N ASN A 233 -10.24 -4.64 -18.46
CA ASN A 233 -10.68 -5.54 -19.52
C ASN A 233 -11.98 -5.11 -20.19
N SER A 234 -12.12 -3.82 -20.47
CA SER A 234 -13.36 -3.21 -20.94
C SER A 234 -13.15 -2.37 -22.20
N THR A 235 -14.22 -2.21 -22.98
CA THR A 235 -14.24 -1.28 -24.11
C THR A 235 -15.10 -0.08 -23.77
N VAL A 236 -14.55 1.13 -23.87
CA VAL A 236 -15.27 2.39 -23.62
C VAL A 236 -15.26 3.22 -24.90
N ASN A 237 -16.45 3.46 -25.47
CA ASN A 237 -16.63 4.11 -26.74
C ASN A 237 -16.98 5.62 -26.61
N ARG A 238 -17.01 6.15 -25.40
CA ARG A 238 -17.32 7.54 -25.08
C ARG A 238 -16.28 8.09 -24.11
N PRO A 239 -16.25 9.42 -23.89
CA PRO A 239 -15.25 10.00 -23.00
C PRO A 239 -15.29 9.46 -21.57
N ILE A 240 -14.14 9.48 -20.93
CA ILE A 240 -13.95 9.22 -19.50
C ILE A 240 -13.51 10.52 -18.86
N VAL A 241 -14.13 10.91 -17.76
CA VAL A 241 -13.77 12.09 -16.94
C VAL A 241 -13.39 11.59 -15.56
N ALA A 242 -12.12 11.72 -15.19
CA ALA A 242 -11.66 11.31 -13.85
C ALA A 242 -12.27 12.16 -12.74
N GLY A 243 -12.43 13.44 -12.98
CA GLY A 243 -13.06 14.41 -12.08
C GLY A 243 -14.57 14.46 -12.20
N GLY A 244 -15.11 15.69 -12.13
CA GLY A 244 -16.53 15.97 -12.25
C GLY A 244 -16.88 16.67 -13.57
N VAL A 245 -18.19 16.73 -13.85
CA VAL A 245 -18.72 17.38 -15.05
C VAL A 245 -19.71 18.46 -14.64
N ALA A 246 -19.52 19.69 -15.14
CA ALA A 246 -20.43 20.80 -14.96
C ALA A 246 -20.95 21.28 -16.33
N ILE A 247 -22.29 21.39 -16.47
CA ILE A 247 -22.95 21.73 -17.72
C ILE A 247 -23.95 22.87 -17.51
N GLY A 248 -23.89 23.87 -18.40
CA GLY A 248 -24.82 24.97 -18.42
C GLY A 248 -24.38 26.16 -17.56
N ILE A 249 -25.35 26.96 -17.07
CA ILE A 249 -25.09 28.16 -16.29
C ILE A 249 -25.23 27.82 -14.81
N ASN A 250 -24.35 28.35 -13.94
CA ASN A 250 -24.40 28.14 -12.48
C ASN A 250 -24.34 26.66 -12.07
N ALA A 251 -23.52 25.86 -12.76
CA ALA A 251 -23.24 24.47 -12.44
C ALA A 251 -21.80 24.30 -11.95
N VAL A 252 -21.63 23.65 -10.79
CA VAL A 252 -20.32 23.43 -10.18
C VAL A 252 -20.19 21.96 -9.79
N SER A 253 -19.12 21.28 -10.24
CA SER A 253 -18.79 19.92 -9.87
C SER A 253 -17.31 19.82 -9.50
N ASN A 254 -16.99 19.99 -8.23
CA ASN A 254 -15.61 19.97 -7.75
C ASN A 254 -15.23 18.59 -7.22
N VAL A 255 -14.00 18.19 -7.48
CA VAL A 255 -13.37 17.00 -6.95
C VAL A 255 -12.02 17.38 -6.35
N LYS A 256 -11.77 17.01 -5.10
CA LYS A 256 -10.49 17.32 -4.45
C LYS A 256 -9.37 16.46 -5.02
N GLU A 257 -9.61 15.15 -5.12
CA GLU A 257 -8.65 14.20 -5.66
C GLU A 257 -9.33 13.23 -6.61
N ALA A 258 -8.84 13.11 -7.84
CA ALA A 258 -9.33 12.18 -8.85
C ALA A 258 -8.26 11.09 -9.12
N ASN A 259 -8.63 9.83 -8.92
CA ASN A 259 -7.78 8.68 -9.18
C ASN A 259 -8.43 7.81 -10.26
N LEU A 260 -7.76 7.65 -11.40
CA LEU A 260 -8.22 6.85 -12.53
C LEU A 260 -7.20 5.76 -12.85
N THR A 261 -7.65 4.51 -12.86
CA THR A 261 -6.86 3.37 -13.30
C THR A 261 -7.55 2.71 -14.49
N ILE A 262 -6.83 2.51 -15.58
CA ILE A 262 -7.29 1.81 -16.78
C ILE A 262 -6.31 0.68 -17.07
N GLU A 263 -6.81 -0.55 -17.10
CA GLU A 263 -5.99 -1.75 -17.29
C GLU A 263 -6.58 -2.64 -18.36
N SER A 264 -5.73 -3.11 -19.28
CA SER A 264 -6.08 -4.10 -20.33
C SER A 264 -7.35 -3.74 -21.09
N SER A 265 -7.54 -2.44 -21.37
CA SER A 265 -8.79 -1.90 -21.89
C SER A 265 -8.61 -1.11 -23.18
N GLN A 266 -9.70 -0.99 -23.94
CA GLN A 266 -9.77 -0.19 -25.17
C GLN A 266 -10.64 1.05 -24.95
N ILE A 267 -10.04 2.24 -25.08
CA ILE A 267 -10.73 3.51 -24.94
C ILE A 267 -10.75 4.22 -26.29
N ASN A 268 -11.92 4.22 -26.93
CA ASN A 268 -12.10 4.73 -28.29
C ASN A 268 -12.43 6.23 -28.35
N ASP A 269 -12.35 6.93 -27.21
CA ASP A 269 -12.59 8.35 -27.11
C ASP A 269 -11.59 8.98 -26.12
N THR A 270 -11.86 10.19 -25.67
CA THR A 270 -10.95 10.99 -24.83
C THR A 270 -11.03 10.62 -23.35
N VAL A 271 -9.88 10.50 -22.71
CA VAL A 271 -9.70 10.45 -21.25
C VAL A 271 -9.34 11.84 -20.77
N PHE A 272 -10.26 12.50 -20.05
CA PHE A 272 -9.99 13.74 -19.35
C PHE A 272 -9.51 13.42 -17.93
N THR A 273 -8.28 13.79 -17.65
CA THR A 273 -7.67 13.52 -16.35
C THR A 273 -8.20 14.44 -15.25
N GLY A 274 -8.74 15.59 -15.62
CA GLY A 274 -9.37 16.57 -14.75
C GLY A 274 -10.89 16.57 -14.81
N GLY A 275 -11.48 17.74 -14.57
CA GLY A 275 -12.89 17.99 -14.74
C GLY A 275 -13.23 18.52 -16.14
N VAL A 276 -14.51 18.43 -16.50
CA VAL A 276 -15.02 18.93 -17.77
C VAL A 276 -16.13 19.94 -17.53
N VAL A 277 -16.00 21.12 -18.13
CA VAL A 277 -17.01 22.17 -18.11
C VAL A 277 -17.59 22.32 -19.51
N ARG A 278 -18.91 22.27 -19.60
CA ARG A 278 -19.62 22.60 -20.81
C ARG A 278 -20.54 23.81 -20.60
N TYR A 279 -20.46 24.76 -21.48
CA TYR A 279 -20.93 26.11 -21.24
C TYR A 279 -21.85 26.63 -22.35
N VAL A 280 -22.89 27.38 -21.99
CA VAL A 280 -23.87 27.92 -22.92
C VAL A 280 -23.87 29.44 -22.97
N ASP A 281 -23.39 30.16 -21.91
CA ASP A 281 -23.36 31.64 -21.83
C ASP A 281 -22.33 32.12 -20.79
N THR A 282 -21.77 33.33 -20.98
CA THR A 282 -20.59 33.86 -20.28
C THR A 282 -20.85 34.43 -18.86
N ASN A 283 -22.10 34.52 -18.39
CA ASN A 283 -22.45 35.31 -17.21
C ASN A 283 -22.70 34.52 -15.91
N GLY A 284 -22.53 33.19 -15.89
CA GLY A 284 -22.82 32.35 -14.71
C GLY A 284 -21.60 31.83 -13.98
N THR A 285 -21.82 31.29 -12.76
CA THR A 285 -20.81 30.54 -12.00
C THR A 285 -20.78 29.13 -12.52
N ILE A 286 -19.71 28.76 -13.22
CA ILE A 286 -19.51 27.38 -13.71
C ILE A 286 -18.10 26.91 -13.37
N GLY A 287 -17.95 25.63 -13.02
CA GLY A 287 -16.64 25.05 -12.74
C GLY A 287 -16.69 23.55 -12.50
N ALA A 288 -15.63 22.89 -12.93
CA ALA A 288 -15.39 21.47 -12.63
C ALA A 288 -13.94 21.35 -12.17
N LYS A 289 -13.67 21.85 -10.97
CA LYS A 289 -12.33 21.91 -10.43
C LYS A 289 -11.90 20.56 -9.87
N VAL A 290 -10.68 20.16 -10.22
CA VAL A 290 -9.96 19.03 -9.61
C VAL A 290 -8.67 19.59 -9.00
N ASP A 291 -8.41 19.32 -7.72
CA ASP A 291 -7.20 19.86 -7.09
C ASP A 291 -5.97 19.00 -7.43
N LYS A 292 -6.14 17.67 -7.50
CA LYS A 292 -5.10 16.72 -7.88
C LYS A 292 -5.68 15.56 -8.69
N SER A 293 -4.98 15.14 -9.75
CA SER A 293 -5.33 13.98 -10.57
C SER A 293 -4.19 12.99 -10.65
N ASN A 294 -4.47 11.73 -10.34
CA ASN A 294 -3.55 10.61 -10.48
C ASN A 294 -4.15 9.62 -11.49
N VAL A 295 -3.45 9.39 -12.59
CA VAL A 295 -3.95 8.54 -13.69
C VAL A 295 -2.92 7.48 -14.01
N ILE A 296 -3.34 6.21 -13.99
CA ILE A 296 -2.53 5.06 -14.37
C ILE A 296 -3.23 4.33 -15.52
N ILE A 297 -2.53 4.17 -16.62
CA ILE A 297 -3.03 3.45 -17.80
C ILE A 297 -2.02 2.35 -18.14
N SER A 298 -2.44 1.10 -18.05
CA SER A 298 -1.58 -0.06 -18.26
C SER A 298 -2.16 -1.03 -19.29
N ASN A 299 -1.28 -1.54 -20.17
CA ASN A 299 -1.61 -2.56 -21.18
C ASN A 299 -2.88 -2.22 -21.99
N SER A 300 -3.08 -0.94 -22.30
CA SER A 300 -4.32 -0.41 -22.84
C SER A 300 -4.09 0.38 -24.13
N VAL A 301 -5.15 0.49 -24.93
CA VAL A 301 -5.17 1.34 -26.11
C VAL A 301 -6.10 2.51 -25.86
N VAL A 302 -5.60 3.74 -25.97
CA VAL A 302 -6.35 4.96 -25.70
C VAL A 302 -6.25 5.91 -26.87
N LYS A 303 -7.40 6.41 -27.33
CA LYS A 303 -7.43 7.34 -28.43
C LYS A 303 -6.84 8.70 -28.06
N THR A 304 -7.35 9.34 -27.01
CA THR A 304 -6.88 10.67 -26.60
C THR A 304 -6.80 10.77 -25.08
N ILE A 305 -5.75 11.39 -24.57
CA ILE A 305 -5.60 11.76 -23.16
C ILE A 305 -5.42 13.27 -23.11
N GLU A 306 -6.22 13.95 -22.27
CA GLU A 306 -6.15 15.41 -22.07
C GLU A 306 -6.29 15.76 -20.58
N ASN A 307 -5.71 16.90 -20.18
CA ASN A 307 -6.07 17.53 -18.89
C ASN A 307 -7.57 17.91 -18.88
N GLY A 308 -8.07 18.40 -17.75
CA GLY A 308 -9.42 18.93 -17.69
C GLY A 308 -9.64 20.05 -18.69
N ARG A 309 -10.84 20.14 -19.25
CA ARG A 309 -11.13 21.09 -20.33
C ARG A 309 -12.47 21.77 -20.21
N GLY A 310 -12.52 23.04 -20.64
CA GLY A 310 -13.74 23.82 -20.86
C GLY A 310 -14.14 23.83 -22.31
N PHE A 311 -15.44 23.61 -22.59
CA PHE A 311 -16.03 23.67 -23.92
C PHE A 311 -17.09 24.77 -23.97
N ALA A 312 -16.94 25.73 -24.87
CA ALA A 312 -17.98 26.69 -25.19
C ALA A 312 -18.87 26.11 -26.30
N ILE A 313 -20.17 26.32 -26.17
CA ILE A 313 -21.12 26.12 -27.26
C ILE A 313 -21.59 27.48 -27.71
N ALA A 314 -21.17 27.88 -28.89
CA ALA A 314 -21.68 29.09 -29.55
C ALA A 314 -23.04 28.81 -30.17
N GLY A 315 -24.11 29.46 -29.66
CA GLY A 315 -25.40 29.55 -30.33
C GLY A 315 -26.29 28.30 -30.32
N ASN A 316 -27.53 28.51 -30.73
CA ASN A 316 -28.60 27.50 -30.87
C ASN A 316 -28.31 26.44 -31.97
N ASN A 317 -27.14 25.90 -32.08
CA ASN A 317 -26.81 24.92 -33.05
C ASN A 317 -27.42 23.59 -32.66
N LYS A 318 -28.55 23.24 -33.27
CA LYS A 318 -29.26 21.98 -33.17
C LYS A 318 -28.53 20.83 -33.93
N ASP A 319 -27.31 21.05 -34.38
CA ASP A 319 -26.55 20.03 -35.09
C ASP A 319 -26.01 18.97 -34.15
N LYS A 320 -26.44 17.77 -34.45
CA LYS A 320 -26.40 16.53 -33.66
C LYS A 320 -24.99 15.92 -33.43
N ASP A 321 -23.94 16.63 -33.73
CA ASP A 321 -22.57 16.12 -33.54
C ASP A 321 -21.99 16.62 -32.23
N TRP A 322 -22.27 15.90 -31.18
CA TRP A 322 -21.67 16.02 -29.88
C TRP A 322 -20.21 15.53 -29.87
N ILE A 323 -19.42 16.21 -30.63
CA ILE A 323 -17.99 16.04 -30.56
C ILE A 323 -17.54 17.14 -29.60
N PHE A 324 -16.79 16.78 -28.57
CA PHE A 324 -15.98 17.70 -27.81
C PHE A 324 -14.94 18.31 -28.78
N LYS A 325 -15.37 19.18 -29.67
CA LYS A 325 -14.46 19.94 -30.55
C LYS A 325 -13.92 21.12 -29.78
N PRO A 326 -12.60 21.26 -29.67
CA PRO A 326 -12.00 22.44 -29.10
C PRO A 326 -12.28 23.63 -30.02
N GLU A 327 -12.95 24.67 -29.50
CA GLU A 327 -12.86 25.98 -30.11
C GLU A 327 -11.57 26.63 -29.64
N THR A 328 -10.63 26.82 -30.54
CA THR A 328 -9.39 27.53 -30.30
C THR A 328 -9.69 29.00 -29.96
N GLY A 329 -9.31 29.44 -28.76
CA GLY A 329 -9.20 30.86 -28.42
C GLY A 329 -10.22 31.46 -27.43
N SER A 330 -10.97 30.65 -26.69
CA SER A 330 -11.89 31.18 -25.69
C SER A 330 -11.28 31.24 -24.28
N ALA A 331 -11.60 32.34 -23.54
CA ALA A 331 -11.27 32.56 -22.13
C ALA A 331 -11.84 31.52 -21.14
N LEU A 332 -12.17 30.33 -21.61
CA LEU A 332 -12.80 29.23 -20.88
C LEU A 332 -11.79 28.21 -20.36
N HIS A 333 -10.55 28.26 -20.81
CA HIS A 333 -9.45 27.48 -20.24
C HIS A 333 -9.33 27.68 -18.71
N ASP A 334 -9.58 28.90 -18.23
CA ASP A 334 -9.43 29.26 -16.82
C ASP A 334 -10.53 28.68 -15.91
N LYS A 335 -11.65 28.19 -16.46
CA LYS A 335 -12.79 27.70 -15.68
C LYS A 335 -12.86 26.18 -15.56
N ALA A 336 -12.22 25.44 -16.46
CA ALA A 336 -11.87 24.04 -16.29
C ALA A 336 -10.39 24.00 -16.01
N ASN A 337 -10.07 23.76 -14.80
CA ASN A 337 -8.74 23.80 -14.24
C ASN A 337 -7.73 23.01 -15.06
N ASP A 338 -6.62 23.64 -15.40
CA ASP A 338 -5.37 22.94 -15.71
C ASP A 338 -4.92 22.19 -14.48
N VAL A 339 -5.54 21.04 -14.25
CA VAL A 339 -5.22 20.21 -13.09
C VAL A 339 -3.80 19.67 -13.24
N PHE A 340 -3.04 19.70 -12.16
CA PHE A 340 -1.79 18.97 -12.10
C PHE A 340 -2.10 17.47 -12.17
N THR A 341 -1.70 16.84 -13.27
CA THR A 341 -1.93 15.43 -13.52
C THR A 341 -0.64 14.64 -13.34
N ASP A 342 -0.67 13.67 -12.43
CA ASP A 342 0.35 12.64 -12.30
C ASP A 342 -0.09 11.45 -13.19
N LEU A 343 0.48 11.36 -14.40
CA LEU A 343 0.12 10.39 -15.43
C LEU A 343 1.19 9.32 -15.57
N VAL A 344 0.80 8.07 -15.37
CA VAL A 344 1.65 6.89 -15.59
C VAL A 344 1.10 6.06 -16.73
N LEU A 345 1.88 5.88 -17.79
CA LEU A 345 1.58 5.01 -18.92
C LEU A 345 2.48 3.77 -18.87
N VAL A 346 1.87 2.59 -18.81
CA VAL A 346 2.59 1.31 -18.76
C VAL A 346 2.22 0.48 -19.97
N ASN A 347 3.19 0.13 -20.83
CA ASN A 347 3.00 -0.73 -22.00
C ASN A 347 1.77 -0.37 -22.86
N SER A 348 1.41 0.90 -22.92
CA SER A 348 0.15 1.34 -23.51
C SER A 348 0.37 2.04 -24.86
N THR A 349 -0.66 2.02 -25.70
CA THR A 349 -0.70 2.77 -26.96
C THR A 349 -1.65 3.95 -26.83
N VAL A 350 -1.18 5.14 -27.16
CA VAL A 350 -1.97 6.38 -27.14
C VAL A 350 -1.91 7.03 -28.51
N GLU A 351 -3.06 7.34 -29.12
CA GLU A 351 -3.10 8.03 -30.38
C GLU A 351 -2.71 9.51 -30.21
N THR A 352 -3.33 10.21 -29.26
CA THR A 352 -3.02 11.63 -28.99
C THR A 352 -2.88 11.87 -27.48
N LEU A 353 -1.75 12.40 -27.07
CA LEU A 353 -1.48 12.84 -25.70
C LEU A 353 -1.35 14.36 -25.64
N ASN A 354 -2.29 15.02 -24.98
CA ASN A 354 -2.29 16.47 -24.72
C ASN A 354 -2.15 16.70 -23.21
N LEU A 355 -0.97 17.03 -22.73
CA LEU A 355 -0.72 17.27 -21.32
C LEU A 355 -0.09 18.67 -21.13
N SER A 356 -0.85 19.57 -20.55
CA SER A 356 -0.43 20.96 -20.34
C SER A 356 0.24 21.19 -18.98
N LYS A 357 -0.02 20.31 -18.00
CA LYS A 357 0.51 20.46 -16.64
C LYS A 357 0.52 19.13 -15.90
N GLY A 358 1.63 18.78 -15.30
CA GLY A 358 1.74 17.55 -14.51
C GLY A 358 3.09 16.88 -14.61
N ASP A 359 3.13 15.62 -14.23
CA ASP A 359 4.26 14.70 -14.40
C ASP A 359 3.82 13.52 -15.27
N LEU A 360 4.63 13.16 -16.27
CA LEU A 360 4.43 12.03 -17.14
C LEU A 360 5.48 10.96 -16.86
N THR A 361 5.05 9.77 -16.49
CA THR A 361 5.94 8.62 -16.34
C THR A 361 5.60 7.57 -17.40
N LEU A 362 6.56 7.25 -18.27
CA LEU A 362 6.47 6.22 -19.27
C LEU A 362 7.15 4.96 -18.74
N VAL A 363 6.42 3.86 -18.60
CA VAL A 363 6.94 2.60 -18.06
C VAL A 363 6.86 1.52 -19.13
N VAL A 364 8.02 0.92 -19.42
CA VAL A 364 8.14 -0.25 -20.31
C VAL A 364 8.42 -1.45 -19.43
N GLU A 365 7.47 -2.37 -19.31
CA GLU A 365 7.64 -3.63 -18.58
C GLU A 365 8.00 -4.77 -19.53
N ASN A 366 8.96 -5.60 -19.14
CA ASN A 366 9.36 -6.80 -19.86
C ASN A 366 9.72 -6.57 -21.34
N ALA A 367 10.33 -5.42 -21.66
CA ALA A 367 10.68 -5.03 -23.02
C ALA A 367 9.48 -4.99 -24.00
N ALA A 368 8.29 -4.66 -23.52
CA ALA A 368 7.16 -4.36 -24.38
C ALA A 368 7.40 -3.07 -25.18
N VAL A 369 6.63 -2.85 -26.21
CA VAL A 369 6.69 -1.60 -26.98
C VAL A 369 5.45 -0.79 -26.67
N MET A 370 5.65 0.45 -26.23
CA MET A 370 4.60 1.46 -26.11
C MET A 370 4.69 2.46 -27.25
N SER A 371 3.58 3.05 -27.66
CA SER A 371 3.57 4.06 -28.72
C SER A 371 2.66 5.22 -28.38
N ILE A 372 3.09 6.43 -28.76
CA ILE A 372 2.30 7.66 -28.69
C ILE A 372 2.45 8.33 -30.07
N ASN A 373 1.34 8.43 -30.82
CA ASN A 373 1.45 8.93 -32.19
C ASN A 373 1.57 10.46 -32.22
N ASP A 374 0.66 11.18 -31.51
CA ASP A 374 0.71 12.63 -31.41
C ASP A 374 1.02 13.04 -29.97
N PHE A 375 2.23 13.53 -29.76
CA PHE A 375 2.74 13.89 -28.42
C PHE A 375 2.77 15.41 -28.27
N ASN A 376 1.76 15.96 -27.60
CA ASN A 376 1.60 17.39 -27.33
C ASN A 376 1.70 17.64 -25.83
N VAL A 377 2.91 17.71 -25.33
CA VAL A 377 3.19 17.91 -23.92
C VAL A 377 3.85 19.27 -23.71
N ASP A 378 3.35 20.04 -22.75
CA ASP A 378 3.87 21.37 -22.44
C ASP A 378 5.28 21.27 -21.83
N GLU A 379 6.12 22.29 -22.07
CA GLU A 379 7.49 22.36 -21.55
C GLU A 379 7.61 22.32 -20.02
N THR A 380 6.51 22.62 -19.31
CA THR A 380 6.45 22.61 -17.84
C THR A 380 6.17 21.24 -17.27
N VAL A 381 5.87 20.24 -18.12
CA VAL A 381 5.58 18.86 -17.68
C VAL A 381 6.88 18.11 -17.45
N GLY A 382 7.04 17.55 -16.25
CA GLY A 382 8.16 16.65 -15.97
C GLY A 382 7.95 15.30 -16.65
N ILE A 383 8.93 14.87 -17.48
CA ILE A 383 8.85 13.57 -18.18
C ILE A 383 9.88 12.61 -17.57
N LYS A 384 9.41 11.41 -17.21
CA LYS A 384 10.26 10.30 -16.76
C LYS A 384 9.97 9.07 -17.63
N ALA A 385 11.02 8.32 -17.94
CA ALA A 385 10.87 7.00 -18.55
C ALA A 385 11.49 5.95 -17.64
N LYS A 386 10.80 4.82 -17.48
CA LYS A 386 11.24 3.69 -16.68
C LYS A 386 11.20 2.41 -17.52
N ALA A 387 12.23 1.58 -17.38
CA ALA A 387 12.21 0.22 -17.85
C ALA A 387 12.12 -0.70 -16.64
N ASP A 388 11.02 -1.42 -16.49
CA ASP A 388 10.81 -2.38 -15.42
C ASP A 388 11.06 -3.80 -15.92
N GLY A 389 11.79 -4.60 -15.16
CA GLY A 389 12.19 -5.95 -15.55
C GLY A 389 13.22 -6.03 -16.71
N ALA A 390 13.81 -4.92 -17.13
CA ALA A 390 14.96 -4.90 -18.05
C ALA A 390 16.26 -5.01 -17.25
N THR A 391 17.08 -6.00 -17.58
CA THR A 391 18.43 -6.17 -17.04
C THR A 391 19.45 -5.41 -17.87
N ASN A 392 20.62 -5.07 -17.32
CA ASN A 392 21.73 -4.44 -18.01
C ASN A 392 22.09 -5.16 -19.33
N ASP A 393 21.99 -6.49 -19.36
CA ASP A 393 22.22 -7.31 -20.54
C ASP A 393 21.18 -7.05 -21.66
N LYS A 394 19.95 -6.71 -21.31
CA LYS A 394 18.88 -6.42 -22.26
C LYS A 394 18.92 -4.98 -22.77
N VAL A 395 19.33 -4.06 -21.93
CA VAL A 395 19.53 -2.66 -22.30
C VAL A 395 20.79 -2.52 -23.17
N GLY A 396 21.72 -3.48 -23.10
CA GLY A 396 22.91 -3.55 -23.95
C GLY A 396 23.89 -2.39 -23.80
N GLY A 397 23.81 -1.67 -22.67
CA GLY A 397 24.65 -0.50 -22.38
C GLY A 397 24.29 0.75 -23.20
N ASP A 398 23.30 0.69 -24.08
CA ASP A 398 22.82 1.83 -24.89
C ASP A 398 21.37 2.16 -24.55
N ILE A 399 21.19 3.00 -23.54
CA ILE A 399 19.89 3.45 -23.04
C ILE A 399 19.09 4.20 -24.11
N ASN A 400 19.78 4.97 -24.96
CA ASN A 400 19.14 5.69 -26.07
C ASN A 400 18.50 4.73 -27.06
N LYS A 401 19.23 3.68 -27.40
CA LYS A 401 18.71 2.65 -28.30
C LYS A 401 17.53 1.91 -27.68
N PHE A 402 17.62 1.55 -26.41
CA PHE A 402 16.53 0.90 -25.71
C PHE A 402 15.27 1.78 -25.72
N LEU A 403 15.36 3.07 -25.37
CA LEU A 403 14.24 4.00 -25.40
C LEU A 403 13.65 4.13 -26.83
N GLN A 404 14.49 4.23 -27.85
CA GLN A 404 14.05 4.30 -29.26
C GLN A 404 13.35 3.02 -29.73
N ASP A 405 13.81 1.87 -29.26
CA ASP A 405 13.24 0.58 -29.65
C ASP A 405 11.92 0.28 -28.94
N HIS A 406 11.71 0.79 -27.72
CA HIS A 406 10.59 0.45 -26.88
C HIS A 406 9.58 1.57 -26.59
N ILE A 407 9.98 2.86 -26.74
CA ILE A 407 9.09 4.01 -26.62
C ILE A 407 9.06 4.74 -27.96
N LYS A 408 7.99 4.54 -28.75
CA LYS A 408 7.83 5.16 -30.05
C LYS A 408 6.95 6.39 -29.94
N ILE A 409 7.52 7.55 -30.25
CA ILE A 409 6.82 8.83 -30.37
C ILE A 409 6.91 9.25 -31.83
N GLU A 410 5.79 9.19 -32.58
CA GLU A 410 5.83 9.35 -34.04
C GLU A 410 5.78 10.82 -34.47
N ASN A 411 4.87 11.64 -33.93
CA ASN A 411 4.71 13.04 -34.25
C ASN A 411 4.91 13.90 -33.00
N GLY A 412 6.14 14.24 -32.72
CA GLY A 412 6.45 15.20 -31.65
C GLY A 412 6.95 16.49 -32.25
N ALA A 413 6.08 17.41 -32.66
CA ALA A 413 6.47 18.78 -32.94
C ALA A 413 7.11 19.49 -31.71
N THR A 414 7.35 18.77 -30.66
CA THR A 414 7.75 19.23 -29.33
C THR A 414 8.97 18.52 -28.79
N THR A 415 9.66 17.67 -29.57
CA THR A 415 11.00 17.22 -29.18
C THR A 415 11.95 18.40 -28.96
N ASP A 416 11.72 19.52 -29.63
CA ASP A 416 12.44 20.78 -29.40
C ASP A 416 11.98 21.53 -28.13
N LYS A 417 10.83 21.15 -27.56
CA LYS A 417 10.27 21.76 -26.33
C LYS A 417 10.41 20.93 -25.08
N ILE A 418 10.88 19.68 -25.19
CA ILE A 418 11.29 18.87 -24.05
C ILE A 418 12.71 19.36 -23.61
N GLY A 419 12.86 20.68 -23.46
CA GLY A 419 14.02 21.24 -22.81
C GLY A 419 13.98 20.83 -21.34
N ASP A 420 15.05 20.20 -20.83
CA ASP A 420 15.20 19.75 -19.46
C ASP A 420 14.31 18.60 -18.97
N ALA A 421 13.72 17.82 -19.87
CA ALA A 421 13.04 16.58 -19.49
C ALA A 421 14.05 15.63 -18.81
N LYS A 422 13.70 15.16 -17.61
CA LYS A 422 14.48 14.14 -16.93
C LYS A 422 13.94 12.77 -17.26
N VAL A 423 14.81 11.93 -17.81
CA VAL A 423 14.51 10.52 -18.04
C VAL A 423 15.00 9.73 -16.84
N GLU A 424 14.13 8.94 -16.25
CA GLU A 424 14.46 8.00 -15.20
C GLU A 424 14.25 6.60 -15.74
N LEU A 425 15.31 5.85 -15.91
CA LEU A 425 15.30 4.46 -16.34
C LEU A 425 15.54 3.58 -15.13
N ALA A 426 14.59 2.73 -14.79
CA ALA A 426 14.77 1.77 -13.71
C ALA A 426 15.44 0.51 -14.28
N GLU A 427 16.71 0.30 -13.92
CA GLU A 427 17.43 -0.92 -14.24
C GLU A 427 17.44 -1.85 -13.03
N GLY A 428 16.67 -2.92 -13.08
CA GLY A 428 16.75 -3.97 -12.08
C GLY A 428 16.28 -3.58 -10.67
N GLU A 429 16.47 -4.48 -9.73
CA GLU A 429 15.97 -4.35 -8.36
C GLU A 429 16.81 -3.39 -7.51
N VAL A 430 18.09 -3.29 -7.76
CA VAL A 430 19.04 -2.54 -6.90
C VAL A 430 19.64 -1.33 -7.61
N ILE A 431 19.95 -1.47 -8.87
CA ILE A 431 20.48 -0.38 -9.68
C ILE A 431 19.31 0.23 -10.40
N GLY A 432 18.67 1.10 -9.68
CA GLY A 432 17.36 1.37 -10.09
C GLY A 432 17.17 2.49 -11.06
N THR A 433 17.85 3.57 -10.95
CA THR A 433 17.50 4.72 -11.78
C THR A 433 18.72 5.30 -12.46
N VAL A 434 18.64 5.29 -13.78
CA VAL A 434 19.52 6.12 -14.59
C VAL A 434 18.74 7.38 -14.92
N THR A 435 19.14 8.52 -14.40
CA THR A 435 18.54 9.81 -14.71
C THR A 435 19.39 10.54 -15.74
N GLY A 436 18.73 11.16 -16.70
CA GLY A 436 19.39 11.97 -17.69
C GLY A 436 18.44 13.01 -18.29
N SER A 437 18.97 13.99 -18.95
CA SER A 437 18.20 15.00 -19.68
C SER A 437 17.94 14.53 -21.11
N VAL A 438 16.74 14.77 -21.63
CA VAL A 438 16.42 14.50 -23.02
C VAL A 438 16.55 15.80 -23.80
N VAL A 439 17.40 15.79 -24.82
CA VAL A 439 17.59 16.92 -25.73
C VAL A 439 17.20 16.46 -27.14
N ASN A 440 16.29 17.17 -27.77
CA ASN A 440 15.80 16.82 -29.12
C ASN A 440 15.29 15.36 -29.23
N GLY A 441 14.57 14.87 -28.20
CA GLY A 441 14.03 13.51 -28.15
C GLY A 441 15.05 12.40 -27.92
N LYS A 442 16.31 12.74 -27.59
CA LYS A 442 17.37 11.78 -27.28
C LYS A 442 17.94 12.06 -25.90
N LEU A 443 18.26 10.98 -25.18
CA LEU A 443 18.98 11.10 -23.91
C LEU A 443 20.36 11.71 -24.14
N ASP A 444 20.70 12.78 -23.44
CA ASP A 444 22.04 13.35 -23.43
C ASP A 444 22.93 12.54 -22.48
N GLU A 445 23.79 11.69 -23.04
CA GLU A 445 24.70 10.81 -22.30
C GLU A 445 25.58 11.56 -21.29
N SER A 446 25.89 12.85 -21.55
CA SER A 446 26.69 13.67 -20.64
C SER A 446 25.98 14.03 -19.35
N THR A 447 24.65 13.89 -19.33
CA THR A 447 23.78 14.21 -18.18
C THR A 447 23.33 12.96 -17.41
N VAL A 448 23.76 11.77 -17.85
CA VAL A 448 23.36 10.51 -17.24
C VAL A 448 23.94 10.36 -15.84
N VAL A 449 23.07 10.19 -14.87
CA VAL A 449 23.45 9.89 -13.48
C VAL A 449 22.75 8.61 -13.07
N GLU A 450 23.53 7.62 -12.69
CA GLU A 450 23.02 6.39 -12.11
C GLU A 450 22.67 6.61 -10.64
N ALA A 451 21.48 6.27 -10.24
CA ALA A 451 21.05 6.29 -8.86
C ALA A 451 20.57 4.91 -8.40
N VAL A 452 20.92 4.56 -7.19
CA VAL A 452 20.47 3.30 -6.56
C VAL A 452 18.99 3.39 -6.23
N ASN A 453 18.26 2.31 -6.45
CA ASN A 453 16.87 2.20 -6.01
C ASN A 453 16.85 2.16 -4.46
N GLN A 454 16.42 3.24 -3.83
CA GLN A 454 16.45 3.38 -2.37
C GLN A 454 15.65 2.27 -1.67
N LYS A 455 14.54 1.84 -2.23
CA LYS A 455 13.74 0.76 -1.64
C LYS A 455 14.49 -0.58 -1.64
N SER A 456 15.19 -0.87 -2.71
CA SER A 456 16.03 -2.09 -2.79
C SER A 456 17.26 -1.98 -1.91
N LEU A 457 17.79 -0.77 -1.74
CA LEU A 457 18.90 -0.52 -0.81
C LEU A 457 18.45 -0.79 0.64
N ASP A 458 17.24 -0.38 1.02
CA ASP A 458 16.68 -0.66 2.36
C ASP A 458 16.51 -2.17 2.59
N VAL A 459 16.18 -2.93 1.55
CA VAL A 459 16.10 -4.39 1.62
C VAL A 459 17.48 -5.02 1.74
N THR A 460 18.45 -4.59 0.92
CA THR A 460 19.82 -5.05 1.01
C THR A 460 20.44 -4.73 2.38
N HIS A 461 20.12 -3.59 2.95
CA HIS A 461 20.49 -3.24 4.31
C HIS A 461 19.88 -4.20 5.34
N MET A 462 18.61 -4.56 5.22
CA MET A 462 17.98 -5.55 6.09
C MET A 462 18.72 -6.88 6.03
N VAL A 463 18.97 -7.43 4.82
CA VAL A 463 19.67 -8.71 4.64
C VAL A 463 21.07 -8.64 5.24
N GLY A 464 21.80 -7.55 5.01
CA GLY A 464 23.11 -7.30 5.61
C GLY A 464 23.10 -7.27 7.14
N MET A 465 21.96 -6.92 7.76
CA MET A 465 21.81 -6.87 9.21
C MET A 465 21.43 -8.22 9.86
N LEU A 466 20.98 -9.22 9.10
CA LEU A 466 20.58 -10.51 9.65
C LEU A 466 21.65 -11.18 10.53
N PRO A 467 22.95 -11.24 10.14
CA PRO A 467 23.99 -11.82 10.97
C PRO A 467 24.11 -11.13 12.33
N ARG A 468 23.87 -9.79 12.39
CA ARG A 468 23.92 -9.02 13.64
C ARG A 468 22.81 -9.42 14.62
N PHE A 469 21.60 -9.71 14.12
CA PHE A 469 20.54 -10.24 14.97
C PHE A 469 20.86 -11.64 15.47
N VAL A 470 21.45 -12.50 14.62
CA VAL A 470 21.91 -13.83 15.04
C VAL A 470 22.91 -13.71 16.18
N THR A 471 23.94 -12.89 16.04
CA THR A 471 24.96 -12.71 17.09
C THR A 471 24.37 -12.13 18.38
N ARG A 472 23.43 -11.20 18.29
CA ARG A 472 22.81 -10.55 19.47
C ARG A 472 21.81 -11.46 20.20
N VAL A 473 21.04 -12.27 19.49
CA VAL A 473 19.98 -13.11 20.07
C VAL A 473 20.50 -14.50 20.45
N GLU A 474 21.24 -15.14 19.52
CA GLU A 474 21.62 -16.55 19.69
C GLU A 474 22.86 -16.76 20.52
N MET A 475 23.82 -15.84 20.37
CA MET A 475 25.17 -16.07 20.85
C MET A 475 25.49 -15.38 22.18
N ASN A 476 24.63 -14.51 22.64
CA ASN A 476 24.84 -13.72 23.87
C ASN A 476 24.04 -14.29 25.03
N ASP A 477 24.52 -15.38 25.68
CA ASP A 477 23.57 -16.12 26.51
C ASP A 477 24.10 -16.90 27.70
N LEU A 478 25.35 -16.70 28.09
CA LEU A 478 25.97 -17.59 29.05
C LEU A 478 25.31 -17.58 30.43
N ARG A 479 25.19 -16.41 31.03
CA ARG A 479 24.70 -16.25 32.40
C ARG A 479 23.19 -16.51 32.53
N LYS A 480 22.45 -16.21 31.49
CA LYS A 480 20.99 -16.40 31.43
C LYS A 480 20.61 -17.87 31.33
N ARG A 481 21.54 -18.72 30.93
CA ARG A 481 21.28 -20.11 30.60
C ARG A 481 21.01 -21.00 31.81
N MET A 482 21.67 -20.77 32.92
CA MET A 482 21.77 -21.79 33.95
C MET A 482 21.26 -21.39 35.33
N GLY A 483 20.76 -20.16 35.51
CA GLY A 483 20.51 -19.67 36.86
C GLY A 483 21.80 -19.70 37.68
N ASP A 484 21.70 -19.64 39.00
CA ASP A 484 22.88 -19.78 39.83
C ASP A 484 23.17 -21.27 40.12
N LEU A 485 24.10 -21.85 39.33
CA LEU A 485 24.54 -23.24 39.55
C LEU A 485 25.13 -23.53 40.92
N ARG A 486 25.55 -22.47 41.67
CA ARG A 486 26.07 -22.60 43.03
C ARG A 486 25.04 -23.13 44.01
N ALA A 487 23.76 -22.89 43.70
CA ALA A 487 22.66 -23.38 44.55
C ALA A 487 22.35 -24.87 44.37
N THR A 488 22.96 -25.55 43.39
CA THR A 488 22.55 -26.92 42.96
C THR A 488 23.32 -28.07 43.63
N GLU A 489 24.04 -27.83 44.71
CA GLU A 489 24.70 -28.86 45.54
C GLU A 489 25.41 -30.01 44.82
N GLY A 490 25.95 -29.75 43.60
CA GLY A 490 26.76 -30.72 42.89
C GLY A 490 26.03 -31.90 42.20
N GLN A 491 24.72 -31.78 41.98
CA GLN A 491 23.88 -32.83 41.35
C GLN A 491 23.80 -32.66 39.83
N ASN A 492 23.49 -33.77 39.08
CA ASN A 492 23.08 -33.69 37.69
C ASN A 492 21.80 -32.84 37.56
N GLY A 493 21.59 -32.22 36.45
CA GLY A 493 20.39 -31.43 36.26
C GLY A 493 19.90 -31.40 34.81
N VAL A 494 18.60 -31.24 34.68
CA VAL A 494 17.94 -30.85 33.43
C VAL A 494 17.30 -29.49 33.61
N TRP A 495 17.26 -28.73 32.57
CA TRP A 495 16.69 -27.37 32.64
C TRP A 495 15.98 -26.99 31.36
N ALA A 496 15.01 -26.12 31.48
CA ALA A 496 14.31 -25.49 30.35
C ALA A 496 14.19 -24.00 30.59
N ARG A 497 14.21 -23.26 29.49
CA ARG A 497 14.16 -21.81 29.50
C ARG A 497 13.33 -21.28 28.32
N TYR A 498 12.55 -20.26 28.58
CA TYR A 498 11.95 -19.37 27.60
C TYR A 498 12.64 -18.02 27.66
N ASP A 499 12.85 -17.43 26.49
CA ASP A 499 13.51 -16.14 26.29
C ASP A 499 12.79 -15.40 25.17
N GLY A 500 12.22 -14.24 25.47
CA GLY A 500 11.53 -13.43 24.48
C GLY A 500 11.99 -11.99 24.56
N GLY A 501 11.99 -11.29 23.42
CA GLY A 501 12.51 -9.94 23.42
C GLY A 501 12.22 -9.16 22.13
N LYS A 502 12.66 -7.92 22.19
CA LYS A 502 12.62 -6.96 21.07
C LYS A 502 13.92 -6.19 21.01
N LEU A 503 14.54 -6.17 19.83
CA LEU A 503 15.66 -5.31 19.49
C LEU A 503 15.20 -4.29 18.47
N SER A 504 15.74 -3.06 18.55
CA SER A 504 15.46 -2.03 17.56
C SER A 504 16.70 -1.19 17.27
N GLY A 505 16.85 -0.75 16.06
CA GLY A 505 17.95 0.11 15.61
C GLY A 505 18.12 0.10 14.10
N LEU A 506 18.78 1.12 13.57
CA LEU A 506 19.08 1.27 12.15
C LEU A 506 17.86 1.09 11.22
N GLY A 507 16.66 1.49 11.68
CA GLY A 507 15.42 1.38 10.91
C GLY A 507 14.77 -0.01 10.94
N LEU A 508 15.30 -0.94 11.74
CA LEU A 508 14.80 -2.32 11.85
C LEU A 508 14.31 -2.61 13.27
N VAL A 509 13.33 -3.51 13.36
CA VAL A 509 12.79 -4.03 14.61
C VAL A 509 12.78 -5.54 14.55
N HIS A 510 13.50 -6.20 15.44
CA HIS A 510 13.51 -7.66 15.55
C HIS A 510 12.81 -8.10 16.85
N LYS A 511 11.78 -8.91 16.71
CA LYS A 511 11.05 -9.56 17.83
C LYS A 511 11.36 -11.05 17.78
N PHE A 512 11.59 -11.66 18.92
CA PHE A 512 11.91 -13.08 18.96
C PHE A 512 11.31 -13.79 20.16
N ASN A 513 11.13 -15.10 20.00
CA ASN A 513 10.73 -16.05 21.03
C ASN A 513 11.64 -17.26 20.92
N LYS A 514 12.27 -17.65 22.01
CA LYS A 514 13.23 -18.75 22.08
C LYS A 514 12.89 -19.73 23.18
N ILE A 515 12.90 -21.00 22.86
CA ILE A 515 12.82 -22.08 23.84
C ILE A 515 14.15 -22.82 23.80
N GLN A 516 14.72 -23.08 24.97
CA GLN A 516 15.94 -23.83 25.11
C GLN A 516 15.79 -24.89 26.21
N VAL A 517 16.30 -26.08 25.96
CA VAL A 517 16.37 -27.18 26.93
C VAL A 517 17.79 -27.71 27.00
N GLY A 518 18.21 -28.14 28.17
CA GLY A 518 19.56 -28.67 28.35
C GLY A 518 19.70 -29.56 29.58
N ALA A 519 20.85 -30.21 29.63
CA ALA A 519 21.24 -31.07 30.75
C ALA A 519 22.71 -30.88 31.05
N ASP A 520 23.08 -31.05 32.30
CA ASP A 520 24.49 -31.06 32.73
C ASP A 520 24.78 -32.07 33.82
N THR A 521 26.02 -32.45 33.88
CA THR A 521 26.54 -33.45 34.82
C THR A 521 26.75 -32.84 36.22
N MET A 522 26.89 -33.71 37.22
CA MET A 522 27.51 -33.26 38.47
C MET A 522 28.97 -32.79 38.20
N PRO A 523 29.54 -31.95 39.05
CA PRO A 523 30.92 -31.55 38.92
C PRO A 523 31.88 -32.78 38.97
N THR A 524 32.92 -32.71 38.16
CA THR A 524 34.03 -33.63 38.27
C THR A 524 34.83 -33.40 39.56
N ASN A 525 35.80 -34.28 39.87
CA ASN A 525 36.71 -34.08 41.03
C ASN A 525 37.47 -32.74 41.01
N ASN A 526 37.60 -32.14 39.83
CA ASN A 526 38.25 -30.83 39.65
C ASN A 526 37.25 -29.65 39.65
N GLY A 527 35.99 -29.87 40.01
CA GLY A 527 34.95 -28.85 40.04
C GLY A 527 34.38 -28.42 38.69
N ILE A 528 34.67 -29.15 37.60
CA ILE A 528 34.15 -28.83 36.25
C ILE A 528 32.86 -29.59 36.00
N ARG A 529 31.86 -28.89 35.59
CA ARG A 529 30.56 -29.40 35.14
C ARG A 529 30.48 -29.30 33.61
N PHE A 530 30.03 -30.34 32.93
CA PHE A 530 29.79 -30.37 31.50
C PHE A 530 28.31 -30.47 31.21
N GLY A 531 27.88 -29.85 30.12
CA GLY A 531 26.49 -29.90 29.69
C GLY A 531 26.32 -29.73 28.18
N ALA A 532 25.09 -30.02 27.76
CA ALA A 532 24.64 -29.78 26.40
C ALA A 532 23.24 -29.16 26.40
N ALA A 533 22.93 -28.40 25.37
CA ALA A 533 21.64 -27.72 25.19
C ALA A 533 21.25 -27.70 23.73
N MET A 534 19.95 -27.66 23.48
CA MET A 534 19.36 -27.38 22.18
C MET A 534 18.36 -26.23 22.31
N SER A 535 18.21 -25.45 21.25
CA SER A 535 17.21 -24.37 21.24
C SER A 535 16.55 -24.21 19.88
N TYR A 536 15.34 -23.69 19.93
CA TYR A 536 14.59 -23.17 18.78
C TYR A 536 14.22 -21.73 19.06
N THR A 537 14.48 -20.86 18.08
CA THR A 537 14.13 -19.45 18.12
C THR A 537 13.30 -19.12 16.90
N GLN A 538 12.18 -18.47 17.11
CA GLN A 538 11.38 -17.85 16.08
C GLN A 538 11.47 -16.32 16.23
N GLY A 539 11.73 -15.62 15.15
CA GLY A 539 11.89 -14.19 15.15
C GLY A 539 11.31 -13.54 13.91
N ASP A 540 10.76 -12.35 14.09
CA ASP A 540 10.25 -11.48 13.04
C ASP A 540 11.11 -10.22 12.97
N VAL A 541 11.54 -9.82 11.78
CA VAL A 541 12.26 -8.56 11.54
C VAL A 541 11.37 -7.66 10.69
N ASP A 542 11.00 -6.52 11.24
CA ASP A 542 10.24 -5.49 10.55
C ASP A 542 11.18 -4.36 10.10
N GLY A 543 11.22 -4.07 8.82
CA GLY A 543 11.88 -2.91 8.21
C GLY A 543 10.87 -1.92 7.63
N VAL A 544 11.35 -0.86 6.98
CA VAL A 544 10.50 0.19 6.40
C VAL A 544 9.70 -0.33 5.21
N VAL A 545 10.29 -1.17 4.37
CA VAL A 545 9.70 -1.67 3.12
C VAL A 545 9.80 -3.19 2.98
N SER A 546 10.25 -3.87 4.01
CA SER A 546 10.50 -5.31 4.00
C SER A 546 10.23 -5.93 5.36
N THR A 547 9.92 -7.22 5.37
CA THR A 547 9.80 -8.05 6.57
C THR A 547 10.62 -9.32 6.40
N ALA A 548 11.10 -9.88 7.48
CA ALA A 548 11.75 -11.18 7.45
C ALA A 548 11.26 -12.05 8.61
N ASP A 549 11.01 -13.32 8.31
CA ASP A 549 10.69 -14.35 9.29
C ASP A 549 11.98 -15.20 9.49
N MET A 550 12.43 -15.34 10.72
CA MET A 550 13.72 -16.01 11.05
C MET A 550 13.48 -17.19 11.98
N ASP A 551 13.83 -18.37 11.54
CA ASP A 551 13.81 -19.61 12.32
C ASP A 551 15.23 -20.11 12.60
N THR A 552 15.58 -20.31 13.87
CA THR A 552 16.92 -20.74 14.27
C THR A 552 16.87 -21.99 15.12
N TYR A 553 17.63 -22.99 14.71
CA TYR A 553 17.86 -24.23 15.45
C TYR A 553 19.30 -24.29 15.93
N SER A 554 19.54 -24.49 17.22
CA SER A 554 20.91 -24.54 17.72
C SER A 554 21.19 -25.71 18.65
N LEU A 555 22.46 -26.13 18.65
CA LEU A 555 23.04 -27.11 19.55
C LEU A 555 24.27 -26.50 20.22
N ALA A 556 24.37 -26.64 21.54
CA ALA A 556 25.48 -26.13 22.31
C ALA A 556 26.06 -27.19 23.26
N GLY A 557 27.39 -27.18 23.38
CA GLY A 557 28.11 -27.85 24.43
C GLY A 557 28.79 -26.83 25.34
N TYR A 558 28.86 -27.12 26.65
CA TYR A 558 29.45 -26.18 27.60
C TYR A 558 30.19 -26.84 28.76
N GLY A 559 31.14 -26.12 29.33
CA GLY A 559 31.86 -26.50 30.53
C GLY A 559 31.91 -25.34 31.52
N VAL A 560 31.55 -25.58 32.78
CA VAL A 560 31.57 -24.60 33.87
C VAL A 560 32.48 -25.09 34.96
N TRP A 561 33.43 -24.29 35.36
CA TRP A 561 34.21 -24.48 36.56
C TRP A 561 33.86 -23.44 37.63
N MET A 562 33.72 -23.88 38.86
CA MET A 562 33.46 -23.02 40.03
C MET A 562 34.51 -23.32 41.10
N GLY A 563 35.21 -22.26 41.51
CA GLY A 563 36.21 -22.30 42.59
C GLY A 563 35.60 -22.03 43.96
N ASP A 564 36.25 -22.52 45.00
CA ASP A 564 35.80 -22.42 46.40
C ASP A 564 35.71 -20.98 46.94
N GLN A 565 36.42 -20.04 46.33
CA GLN A 565 36.44 -18.62 46.75
C GLN A 565 35.51 -17.74 45.91
N GLY A 566 34.56 -18.34 45.16
CA GLY A 566 33.59 -17.57 44.36
C GLY A 566 34.01 -17.31 42.91
N GLN A 567 35.19 -17.80 42.48
CA GLN A 567 35.62 -17.71 41.07
C GLN A 567 34.74 -18.62 40.21
N PHE A 568 34.55 -18.24 38.97
CA PHE A 568 33.97 -19.12 37.97
C PHE A 568 34.61 -18.89 36.60
N VAL A 569 34.61 -19.94 35.80
CA VAL A 569 34.93 -19.91 34.37
C VAL A 569 33.86 -20.71 33.65
N ASP A 570 33.31 -20.15 32.60
CA ASP A 570 32.36 -20.81 31.75
C ASP A 570 32.81 -20.72 30.27
N VAL A 571 32.70 -21.81 29.55
CA VAL A 571 33.02 -21.88 28.11
C VAL A 571 31.89 -22.58 27.39
N ILE A 572 31.45 -21.99 26.28
CA ILE A 572 30.39 -22.54 25.42
C ILE A 572 30.86 -22.57 23.98
N ALA A 573 30.61 -23.71 23.34
CA ALA A 573 30.63 -23.83 21.87
C ALA A 573 29.21 -24.08 21.37
N ARG A 574 28.81 -23.39 20.31
CA ARG A 574 27.47 -23.51 19.73
C ARG A 574 27.53 -23.59 18.21
N LEU A 575 26.64 -24.40 17.65
CA LEU A 575 26.30 -24.46 16.24
C LEU A 575 24.83 -24.09 16.08
N ALA A 576 24.52 -23.29 15.09
CA ALA A 576 23.17 -22.89 14.76
C ALA A 576 22.93 -22.95 13.25
N LYS A 577 21.73 -23.38 12.85
CA LYS A 577 21.21 -23.20 11.51
C LYS A 577 20.12 -22.13 11.57
N VAL A 578 20.25 -21.14 10.73
CA VAL A 578 19.34 -19.99 10.63
C VAL A 578 18.71 -20.03 9.25
N ASN A 579 17.39 -20.09 9.20
CA ASN A 579 16.61 -19.96 7.96
C ASN A 579 15.85 -18.65 8.04
N THR A 580 15.96 -17.81 7.02
CA THR A 580 15.31 -16.50 7.00
C THR A 580 14.57 -16.30 5.70
N ASP A 581 13.25 -16.10 5.79
CA ASP A 581 12.38 -15.76 4.67
C ASP A 581 12.19 -14.25 4.62
N VAL A 582 12.81 -13.58 3.66
CA VAL A 582 12.68 -12.13 3.46
C VAL A 582 11.60 -11.84 2.43
N LYS A 583 10.65 -10.97 2.79
CA LYS A 583 9.54 -10.54 1.94
C LYS A 583 9.62 -9.05 1.70
N THR A 584 9.57 -8.66 0.44
CA THR A 584 9.58 -7.28 0.01
C THR A 584 8.44 -7.01 -0.95
N SER A 585 8.23 -5.76 -1.34
CA SER A 585 7.26 -5.41 -2.37
C SER A 585 7.68 -5.90 -3.78
N ALA A 586 8.96 -6.18 -3.98
CA ALA A 586 9.54 -6.51 -5.28
C ALA A 586 9.87 -8.01 -5.43
N TYR A 587 10.36 -8.66 -4.37
CA TYR A 587 10.79 -10.06 -4.42
C TYR A 587 10.70 -10.74 -3.04
N THR A 588 10.83 -12.06 -3.03
CA THR A 588 11.06 -12.86 -1.83
C THR A 588 12.45 -13.49 -1.92
N ALA A 589 13.15 -13.59 -0.80
CA ALA A 589 14.45 -14.21 -0.73
C ALA A 589 14.50 -15.17 0.47
N ASP A 590 15.08 -16.32 0.25
CA ASP A 590 15.34 -17.31 1.30
C ASP A 590 16.85 -17.25 1.59
N VAL A 591 17.23 -16.94 2.83
CA VAL A 591 18.61 -16.83 3.27
C VAL A 591 18.88 -17.90 4.32
N ASP A 592 19.71 -18.87 3.97
CA ASP A 592 20.09 -20.01 4.82
C ASP A 592 21.51 -19.85 5.31
N GLN A 593 21.72 -19.80 6.63
CA GLN A 593 23.04 -19.60 7.21
C GLN A 593 23.37 -20.63 8.29
N LEU A 594 24.63 -21.00 8.35
CA LEU A 594 25.20 -21.72 9.49
C LEU A 594 26.01 -20.77 10.36
N ALA A 595 25.83 -20.85 11.65
CA ALA A 595 26.59 -20.06 12.59
C ALA A 595 27.31 -20.95 13.61
N PHE A 596 28.57 -20.56 13.90
CA PHE A 596 29.36 -21.17 14.95
C PHE A 596 29.77 -20.08 15.95
N SER A 597 29.68 -20.36 17.25
CA SER A 597 30.26 -19.46 18.25
C SER A 597 31.03 -20.20 19.32
N LEU A 598 32.03 -19.49 19.83
CA LEU A 598 32.81 -19.86 21.01
C LEU A 598 32.80 -18.68 21.99
N SER A 599 32.27 -18.89 23.19
CA SER A 599 32.21 -17.88 24.24
C SER A 599 32.93 -18.37 25.48
N GLY A 600 33.60 -17.44 26.17
CA GLY A 600 34.21 -17.67 27.47
C GLY A 600 33.94 -16.52 28.43
N GLU A 601 33.50 -16.82 29.64
CA GLU A 601 33.29 -15.85 30.72
C GLU A 601 34.14 -16.23 31.93
N VAL A 602 34.75 -15.23 32.53
CA VAL A 602 35.44 -15.38 33.84
C VAL A 602 34.92 -14.31 34.81
N GLY A 603 34.72 -14.72 36.01
CA GLY A 603 34.28 -13.79 37.06
C GLY A 603 34.52 -14.30 38.47
N MET A 604 34.24 -13.46 39.42
CA MET A 604 34.43 -13.78 40.82
C MET A 604 33.38 -13.07 41.69
N ARG A 605 32.75 -13.82 42.59
CA ARG A 605 31.79 -13.29 43.57
C ARG A 605 32.52 -12.89 44.86
N PHE A 606 32.33 -11.64 45.27
CA PHE A 606 32.81 -11.09 46.55
C PHE A 606 31.63 -10.80 47.47
N ASP A 607 31.59 -11.45 48.62
CA ASP A 607 30.58 -11.15 49.65
C ASP A 607 30.98 -9.86 50.37
N LEU A 608 30.21 -8.81 50.21
CA LEU A 608 30.42 -7.50 50.85
C LEU A 608 29.82 -7.45 52.25
N ALA A 609 28.74 -8.20 52.46
CA ALA A 609 28.07 -8.33 53.76
C ALA A 609 27.37 -9.70 53.80
N LYS A 610 26.78 -10.08 54.97
CA LYS A 610 26.14 -11.38 55.16
C LYS A 610 25.21 -11.81 54.05
N ARG A 611 24.60 -10.89 53.31
CA ARG A 611 23.65 -11.16 52.23
C ARG A 611 23.94 -10.40 50.96
N LEU A 612 24.82 -9.42 51.00
CA LEU A 612 25.13 -8.56 49.85
C LEU A 612 26.41 -9.06 49.16
N TYR A 613 26.39 -9.22 47.89
CA TYR A 613 27.58 -9.56 47.10
C TYR A 613 27.74 -8.68 45.86
N VAL A 614 28.95 -8.56 45.35
CA VAL A 614 29.27 -8.03 44.04
C VAL A 614 29.98 -9.10 43.24
N GLU A 615 29.64 -9.19 41.95
CA GLU A 615 30.19 -10.20 41.06
C GLU A 615 30.62 -9.56 39.73
N PRO A 616 31.86 -9.05 39.66
CA PRO A 616 32.44 -8.63 38.40
C PRO A 616 32.72 -9.82 37.52
N SER A 617 32.52 -9.62 36.19
CA SER A 617 32.86 -10.61 35.15
C SER A 617 33.30 -9.94 33.85
N VAL A 618 34.07 -10.70 33.09
CA VAL A 618 34.46 -10.37 31.71
C VAL A 618 34.14 -11.58 30.84
N GLU A 619 33.50 -11.31 29.71
CA GLU A 619 33.15 -12.30 28.69
C GLU A 619 33.75 -11.89 27.35
N ALA A 620 34.18 -12.89 26.57
CA ALA A 620 34.57 -12.73 25.17
C ALA A 620 33.86 -13.79 24.36
N THR A 621 33.22 -13.37 23.25
CA THR A 621 32.51 -14.24 22.34
C THR A 621 32.98 -13.99 20.91
N TYR A 622 33.45 -15.04 20.25
CA TYR A 622 33.70 -15.05 18.83
C TYR A 622 32.59 -15.81 18.12
N THR A 623 32.05 -15.22 17.06
CA THR A 623 31.01 -15.83 16.24
C THR A 623 31.37 -15.73 14.77
N TYR A 624 31.18 -16.81 14.05
CA TYR A 624 31.21 -16.89 12.61
C TYR A 624 29.80 -17.21 12.11
N VAL A 625 29.30 -16.44 11.17
CA VAL A 625 28.07 -16.69 10.43
C VAL A 625 28.45 -16.82 8.98
N ASP A 626 28.13 -17.93 8.32
CA ASP A 626 28.48 -18.11 6.91
C ASP A 626 27.65 -17.20 6.01
N GLY A 627 28.10 -17.02 4.79
CA GLY A 627 27.40 -16.29 3.78
C GLY A 627 26.36 -17.15 3.09
N ASP A 628 25.53 -16.53 2.28
CA ASP A 628 24.58 -17.20 1.40
C ASP A 628 24.39 -16.41 0.10
N SER A 629 23.83 -17.06 -0.92
CA SER A 629 23.48 -16.43 -2.19
C SER A 629 22.06 -16.71 -2.57
N PHE A 630 21.34 -15.69 -2.99
CA PHE A 630 19.96 -15.83 -3.41
C PHE A 630 19.67 -15.00 -4.67
N LYS A 631 18.56 -15.30 -5.32
CA LYS A 631 18.12 -14.58 -6.52
C LYS A 631 16.86 -13.81 -6.22
N GLY A 632 16.88 -12.51 -6.53
CA GLY A 632 15.69 -11.71 -6.66
C GLY A 632 14.97 -12.01 -7.99
N THR A 633 14.12 -11.10 -8.44
CA THR A 633 13.43 -11.24 -9.73
C THR A 633 14.41 -11.06 -10.91
N THR A 634 15.35 -10.12 -10.78
CA THR A 634 16.31 -9.75 -11.84
C THR A 634 17.75 -9.75 -11.39
N SER A 635 18.03 -9.68 -10.09
CA SER A 635 19.39 -9.57 -9.54
C SER A 635 19.81 -10.81 -8.78
N HIS A 636 21.13 -11.05 -8.75
CA HIS A 636 21.79 -12.06 -7.93
C HIS A 636 22.47 -11.39 -6.74
N PHE A 637 22.22 -11.91 -5.55
CA PHE A 637 22.74 -11.39 -4.30
C PHE A 637 23.66 -12.39 -3.65
N GLU A 638 24.83 -11.91 -3.16
CA GLU A 638 25.82 -12.70 -2.44
C GLU A 638 26.10 -12.01 -1.10
N LEU A 639 25.65 -12.64 -0.01
CA LEU A 639 25.95 -12.22 1.35
C LEU A 639 27.23 -12.90 1.80
N ASP A 640 28.25 -12.10 2.07
CA ASP A 640 29.54 -12.59 2.57
C ASP A 640 29.39 -13.13 4.01
N SER A 641 30.31 -13.99 4.42
CA SER A 641 30.38 -14.43 5.80
C SER A 641 30.72 -13.29 6.76
N THR A 642 30.12 -13.32 7.93
CA THR A 642 30.33 -12.32 8.98
C THR A 642 31.10 -12.91 10.15
N HIS A 643 32.09 -12.19 10.61
CA HIS A 643 32.87 -12.48 11.81
C HIS A 643 32.54 -11.44 12.89
N SER A 644 32.17 -11.89 14.07
CA SER A 644 31.88 -11.05 15.23
C SER A 644 32.83 -11.39 16.36
N PHE A 645 33.39 -10.39 17.01
CA PHE A 645 34.15 -10.55 18.23
C PHE A 645 33.68 -9.53 19.27
N MET A 646 32.81 -10.00 20.16
CA MET A 646 32.27 -9.18 21.26
C MET A 646 33.00 -9.41 22.56
N THR A 647 33.22 -8.35 23.31
CA THR A 647 33.61 -8.44 24.71
C THR A 647 32.61 -7.73 25.60
N ARG A 648 32.38 -8.27 26.76
CA ARG A 648 31.55 -7.69 27.81
C ARG A 648 32.36 -7.57 29.10
N ALA A 649 32.37 -6.39 29.73
CA ALA A 649 32.88 -6.17 31.06
C ALA A 649 31.78 -5.57 31.93
N GLY A 650 31.47 -6.21 33.04
CA GLY A 650 30.34 -5.79 33.86
C GLY A 650 30.41 -6.31 35.31
N ALA A 651 29.40 -5.97 36.05
CA ALA A 651 29.23 -6.47 37.43
C ALA A 651 27.75 -6.67 37.76
N ALA A 652 27.47 -7.65 38.61
CA ALA A 652 26.19 -7.77 39.28
C ALA A 652 26.34 -7.40 40.78
N LEU A 653 25.35 -6.68 41.30
CA LEU A 653 25.15 -6.45 42.71
C LEU A 653 23.91 -7.24 43.15
N GLY A 654 24.09 -8.22 44.03
CA GLY A 654 23.03 -9.12 44.40
C GLY A 654 22.79 -9.23 45.90
N TRP A 655 21.59 -9.64 46.21
CA TRP A 655 21.13 -9.86 47.60
C TRP A 655 20.67 -11.32 47.78
N LYS A 656 21.38 -12.07 48.65
CA LYS A 656 21.03 -13.45 48.99
C LYS A 656 19.74 -13.49 49.82
N LEU A 657 18.81 -14.35 49.40
CA LEU A 657 17.54 -14.54 50.10
C LEU A 657 17.75 -15.33 51.41
N PRO A 658 16.81 -15.23 52.36
CA PRO A 658 16.88 -16.01 53.60
C PRO A 658 16.97 -17.53 53.35
N ASN A 659 17.73 -18.23 54.18
CA ASN A 659 17.91 -19.68 54.16
C ASN A 659 18.55 -20.20 52.85
N ASP A 660 19.38 -19.38 52.21
CA ASP A 660 20.08 -19.67 50.94
C ASP A 660 19.15 -20.20 49.84
N ARG A 661 17.91 -19.70 49.83
CA ARG A 661 16.89 -20.07 48.84
C ARG A 661 17.04 -19.41 47.47
N GLY A 662 18.09 -18.61 47.29
CA GLY A 662 18.36 -17.93 46.03
C GLY A 662 18.85 -16.52 46.20
N ASP A 663 18.82 -15.74 45.17
CA ASP A 663 19.21 -14.34 45.20
C ASP A 663 18.38 -13.49 44.23
N VAL A 664 18.41 -12.19 44.40
CA VAL A 664 17.97 -11.15 43.47
C VAL A 664 19.15 -10.25 43.18
N TYR A 665 19.27 -9.79 41.94
CA TYR A 665 20.38 -8.97 41.54
C TYR A 665 19.98 -7.90 40.54
N VAL A 666 20.78 -6.84 40.48
CA VAL A 666 20.85 -5.92 39.37
C VAL A 666 22.24 -6.07 38.75
N ARG A 667 22.33 -6.01 37.41
CA ARG A 667 23.61 -6.06 36.70
C ARG A 667 23.70 -4.94 35.69
N GLY A 668 24.92 -4.52 35.41
CA GLY A 668 25.26 -3.60 34.34
C GLY A 668 26.59 -3.96 33.74
N GLY A 669 26.76 -3.69 32.46
CA GLY A 669 27.98 -3.98 31.73
C GLY A 669 28.08 -3.20 30.43
N LEU A 670 29.33 -2.91 30.06
CA LEU A 670 29.67 -2.35 28.77
C LEU A 670 30.02 -3.49 27.82
N VAL A 671 29.44 -3.47 26.64
CA VAL A 671 29.73 -4.43 25.56
C VAL A 671 30.33 -3.67 24.40
N HIS A 672 31.35 -4.27 23.79
CA HIS A 672 31.99 -3.75 22.58
C HIS A 672 32.11 -4.85 21.54
N GLU A 673 31.61 -4.57 20.34
CA GLU A 673 31.81 -5.37 19.13
C GLU A 673 32.98 -4.80 18.33
N PHE A 674 34.04 -5.59 18.15
CA PHE A 674 35.24 -5.20 17.47
C PHE A 674 35.21 -5.48 15.96
N MET A 675 34.32 -6.33 15.54
CA MET A 675 34.16 -6.83 14.18
C MET A 675 32.70 -6.67 13.77
N GLY A 676 32.08 -7.65 13.18
CA GLY A 676 30.63 -7.68 12.89
C GLY A 676 30.27 -7.04 11.57
N ASP A 677 31.26 -6.61 10.78
CA ASP A 677 31.04 -6.06 9.44
C ASP A 677 30.37 -7.12 8.56
N SER A 678 29.35 -6.70 7.84
CA SER A 678 28.61 -7.54 6.90
C SER A 678 28.63 -6.89 5.52
N LYS A 679 28.75 -7.71 4.48
CA LYS A 679 28.83 -7.25 3.12
C LYS A 679 27.89 -8.03 2.23
N LEU A 680 27.05 -7.31 1.50
CA LEU A 680 26.17 -7.87 0.50
C LEU A 680 26.59 -7.36 -0.88
N SER A 681 26.95 -8.26 -1.76
CA SER A 681 27.29 -7.98 -3.16
C SER A 681 26.09 -8.27 -4.05
N VAL A 682 25.87 -7.44 -5.06
CA VAL A 682 24.80 -7.59 -6.04
C VAL A 682 25.43 -7.74 -7.41
N ASP A 683 24.90 -8.69 -8.21
CA ASP A 683 25.31 -8.96 -9.58
C ASP A 683 26.84 -9.11 -9.72
N HIS A 684 27.40 -10.06 -8.94
CA HIS A 684 28.84 -10.40 -8.92
C HIS A 684 29.77 -9.20 -8.56
N GLY A 685 29.29 -8.35 -7.66
CA GLY A 685 30.08 -7.24 -7.13
C GLY A 685 29.92 -5.93 -7.89
N PHE A 686 28.96 -5.87 -8.81
CA PHE A 686 28.64 -4.60 -9.49
C PHE A 686 28.22 -3.52 -8.49
N ARG A 687 27.50 -3.90 -7.43
CA ARG A 687 27.22 -3.07 -6.25
C ARG A 687 27.52 -3.85 -4.98
N THR A 688 27.98 -3.12 -4.00
CA THR A 688 28.25 -3.68 -2.68
C THR A 688 27.64 -2.76 -1.63
N VAL A 689 26.94 -3.36 -0.69
CA VAL A 689 26.44 -2.70 0.52
C VAL A 689 27.21 -3.27 1.69
N GLU A 690 27.92 -2.41 2.39
CA GLU A 690 28.67 -2.75 3.59
C GLU A 690 27.94 -2.17 4.80
N VAL A 691 27.75 -3.00 5.81
CA VAL A 691 27.19 -2.62 7.10
C VAL A 691 28.31 -2.69 8.11
N ASP A 692 28.69 -1.55 8.69
CA ASP A 692 29.66 -1.49 9.78
C ASP A 692 29.05 -2.17 11.02
N GLY A 693 29.70 -3.21 11.49
CA GLY A 693 29.25 -4.01 12.62
C GLY A 693 29.77 -3.55 13.97
N LYS A 694 30.81 -2.67 13.98
CA LYS A 694 31.43 -2.18 15.22
C LYS A 694 30.47 -1.31 16.00
N ASP A 695 30.36 -1.62 17.30
CA ASP A 695 29.37 -0.94 18.14
C ASP A 695 29.79 -1.00 19.62
N THR A 696 29.30 -0.06 20.41
CA THR A 696 29.50 -0.05 21.87
C THR A 696 28.20 0.31 22.56
N TRP A 697 27.74 -0.56 23.43
CA TRP A 697 26.49 -0.32 24.16
C TRP A 697 26.58 -0.68 25.64
N PHE A 698 25.68 -0.14 26.40
CA PHE A 698 25.51 -0.46 27.80
C PHE A 698 24.33 -1.39 28.01
N GLU A 699 24.54 -2.53 28.68
CA GLU A 699 23.49 -3.46 29.09
C GLU A 699 23.20 -3.36 30.57
N TYR A 700 21.94 -3.44 30.94
CA TYR A 700 21.52 -3.49 32.33
C TYR A 700 20.32 -4.43 32.50
N ALA A 701 20.26 -5.10 33.64
CA ALA A 701 19.19 -6.04 33.91
C ALA A 701 18.89 -6.12 35.40
N ILE A 702 17.69 -6.61 35.68
CA ILE A 702 17.27 -7.06 36.99
C ILE A 702 16.84 -8.52 36.88
N GLY A 703 17.26 -9.34 37.81
CA GLY A 703 16.93 -10.76 37.81
C GLY A 703 17.03 -11.39 39.17
N GLY A 704 16.81 -12.69 39.19
CA GLY A 704 16.94 -13.48 40.41
C GLY A 704 16.69 -14.96 40.16
N ASN A 705 17.08 -15.75 41.12
CA ASN A 705 16.81 -17.18 41.14
C ASN A 705 16.20 -17.57 42.53
N TYR A 706 15.44 -18.64 42.49
CA TYR A 706 14.77 -19.13 43.70
C TYR A 706 14.69 -20.67 43.73
N ARG A 707 15.13 -21.26 44.83
CA ARG A 707 14.98 -22.69 45.10
C ARG A 707 13.58 -22.96 45.66
N VAL A 708 12.71 -23.51 44.80
CA VAL A 708 11.32 -23.81 45.15
C VAL A 708 11.25 -25.04 46.03
N THR A 709 11.99 -26.10 45.68
CA THR A 709 12.20 -27.32 46.46
C THR A 709 13.69 -27.64 46.50
N ASP A 710 14.09 -28.71 47.19
CA ASP A 710 15.49 -29.13 47.22
C ASP A 710 15.99 -29.64 45.85
N THR A 711 15.07 -29.95 44.92
CA THR A 711 15.39 -30.40 43.56
C THR A 711 14.95 -29.46 42.47
N THR A 712 14.21 -28.37 42.76
CA THR A 712 13.64 -27.51 41.75
C THR A 712 14.04 -26.05 41.96
N TYR A 713 14.62 -25.46 40.95
CA TYR A 713 15.07 -24.06 40.90
C TYR A 713 14.37 -23.33 39.79
N VAL A 714 14.03 -22.07 39.98
CA VAL A 714 13.49 -21.18 38.93
C VAL A 714 14.29 -19.89 38.91
N TRP A 715 14.38 -19.30 37.74
CA TRP A 715 15.02 -17.98 37.57
C TRP A 715 14.26 -17.11 36.60
N ALA A 716 14.42 -15.81 36.74
CA ALA A 716 13.92 -14.82 35.77
C ALA A 716 14.89 -13.64 35.70
N ASP A 717 14.94 -13.04 34.51
CA ASP A 717 15.78 -11.88 34.21
C ASP A 717 15.05 -10.97 33.21
N LEU A 718 15.12 -9.66 33.43
CA LEU A 718 14.61 -8.64 32.53
C LEU A 718 15.77 -7.70 32.18
N GLU A 719 16.10 -7.61 30.90
CA GLU A 719 17.25 -6.89 30.37
C GLU A 719 16.85 -5.82 29.37
N ARG A 720 17.64 -4.76 29.33
CA ARG A 720 17.64 -3.71 28.30
C ARG A 720 19.05 -3.33 27.95
N SER A 721 19.22 -2.74 26.75
CA SER A 721 20.44 -2.02 26.39
C SER A 721 20.16 -0.58 25.96
N ALA A 722 21.19 0.22 25.90
CA ALA A 722 21.15 1.61 25.48
C ALA A 722 22.50 2.01 24.87
N THR A 723 22.48 3.04 24.04
CA THR A 723 23.65 3.68 23.40
C THR A 723 24.23 2.93 22.18
N GLY A 724 23.68 1.78 21.82
CA GLY A 724 24.10 1.06 20.63
C GLY A 724 23.35 1.51 19.38
N ASP A 725 23.88 1.16 18.21
CA ASP A 725 23.19 1.30 16.94
C ASP A 725 21.95 0.41 16.88
N VAL A 726 22.01 -0.76 17.54
CA VAL A 726 20.90 -1.66 17.77
C VAL A 726 20.78 -1.92 19.26
N ASP A 727 19.69 -1.51 19.86
CA ASP A 727 19.44 -1.70 21.28
C ASP A 727 18.43 -2.82 21.56
N THR A 728 18.57 -3.47 22.69
CA THR A 728 17.57 -4.35 23.28
C THR A 728 16.52 -3.49 23.97
N ASP A 729 15.35 -3.28 23.34
CA ASP A 729 14.24 -2.55 23.95
C ASP A 729 13.78 -3.22 25.23
N TRP A 730 13.67 -4.53 25.19
CA TRP A 730 13.46 -5.41 26.34
C TRP A 730 13.77 -6.86 25.96
N ARG A 731 14.24 -7.62 26.94
CA ARG A 731 14.42 -9.06 26.86
C ARG A 731 14.03 -9.67 28.20
N ALA A 732 13.12 -10.63 28.19
CA ALA A 732 12.65 -11.32 29.38
C ALA A 732 13.00 -12.81 29.27
N THR A 733 13.65 -13.33 30.28
CA THR A 733 14.04 -14.72 30.39
C THR A 733 13.37 -15.34 31.62
N VAL A 734 12.81 -16.53 31.46
CA VAL A 734 12.27 -17.34 32.56
C VAL A 734 12.73 -18.77 32.37
N GLY A 735 13.21 -19.39 33.42
CA GLY A 735 13.64 -20.78 33.34
C GLY A 735 13.39 -21.57 34.60
N ALA A 736 13.47 -22.88 34.47
CA ALA A 736 13.39 -23.83 35.57
C ALA A 736 14.45 -24.93 35.40
N ARG A 737 14.97 -25.38 36.49
CA ARG A 737 15.96 -26.45 36.62
C ARG A 737 15.48 -27.50 37.61
N PHE A 738 15.64 -28.74 37.26
CA PHE A 738 15.43 -29.90 38.11
C PHE A 738 16.75 -30.67 38.30
N VAL A 739 17.13 -30.93 39.53
CA VAL A 739 18.34 -31.69 39.87
C VAL A 739 17.97 -33.05 40.47
N PHE A 740 18.81 -34.07 40.19
CA PHE A 740 18.57 -35.43 40.63
C PHE A 740 19.87 -36.21 40.84
#